data_cbe2069cff9aded463bfc8ef4a060913
#
_entry.id   cbe2069cff9aded463bfc8ef4a060913
#
_cell.length_a   1.000
_cell.length_b   1.000
_cell.length_c   1.000
_cell.angle_alpha   90.00
_cell.angle_beta   90.00
_cell.angle_gamma   90.00
#
_symmetry.space_group_name_H-M   'P 1'
#
loop_
_entity.id
_entity.type
_entity.pdbx_description
1 polymer ?
#
loop_
_entity_poly.entity_id
_entity_poly.type
_entity_poly.pdbx_seq_one_letter_code
_entity_poly.pdbx_strand_id
1 'polypeptide(L)'
;MAKQDLHLTRNIGIMAHIDAGKTTTSERILFYTGKTHKIGEVHEGGATMDWMEQEQERGITITSAATTAFWNYGGTRYKFNLIDTPGHVDFTAEVERSLRVLDGAVATYCAVGGVEPQSETVWRQADKYNVPRIGYVNKMDRSGANFFEVVRQMKDVLGATPCVISVPIGAEEKFKGIVDLIRMKAILWHDETMGAEYDVEDIPAELVDECNEWRQKMIELAAEQDETLMEKFFEDPNSLTEEEVVAAIRKGTLALDIVPMTCGSSFKNKGVQTLLDYVVMFLPSPLDTAAIEGVNPETGETETRQPSEDEKTAALAFKIATDPYVGRLTFFRVYSGKVEAGSYVYNVRSGKKERVSRLFQMHSNKQNPVEVIGAGDIGAGVGFKDIRTGDTLAEEGAPIVLESMDFPDPVIGIAVEPKTQKDLDKLSTGLSKLAEEDPTFTVKTDEQSGQTVISGMGELHLDIIIDRLRREFRVEINQGKPQVNYKEAITKTVNLREVYKKQSGGRGKFADIIVNVGPVDEDFKEGGLQFVNKVTGGNIPKEFIPSVQKGFENAMKSGVLGGFPLDSLKVELLDGSFHPVDSDQLSFEIAALQAYKNACAQAGPVLMEPMMKLDVITPEENMGDVIGDLNKRRGQVEGMENSRSGARIVKATVPLAEMFGYVTALRTITSGRATSSMQYDHHAPVSSGIAKAVLEEMKGRVDLIK
;
A
#
# COMPACT_ATOMS: atom_id res chain seq x y z
N MET A 1 -20.96 -25.48 -13.21
CA MET A 1 -19.64 -25.11 -13.74
C MET A 1 -18.62 -26.11 -13.21
N ALA A 2 -17.57 -26.43 -13.96
CA ALA A 2 -16.48 -27.26 -13.42
C ALA A 2 -15.83 -26.54 -12.25
N LYS A 3 -15.52 -27.27 -11.15
CA LYS A 3 -14.81 -26.74 -9.99
C LYS A 3 -13.48 -26.14 -10.47
N GLN A 4 -13.16 -24.93 -10.06
CA GLN A 4 -11.92 -24.26 -10.48
C GLN A 4 -10.73 -25.01 -9.88
N ASP A 5 -9.77 -25.39 -10.72
CA ASP A 5 -8.51 -25.97 -10.24
C ASP A 5 -7.59 -24.84 -9.75
N LEU A 6 -7.47 -24.73 -8.43
CA LEU A 6 -6.69 -23.69 -7.79
C LEU A 6 -5.18 -23.82 -8.06
N HIS A 7 -4.67 -25.02 -8.36
CA HIS A 7 -3.27 -25.19 -8.78
C HIS A 7 -2.96 -24.44 -10.08
N LEU A 8 -3.97 -24.22 -10.93
CA LEU A 8 -3.85 -23.54 -12.20
C LEU A 8 -4.15 -22.03 -12.12
N THR A 9 -4.31 -21.50 -10.91
CA THR A 9 -4.57 -20.07 -10.69
C THR A 9 -3.31 -19.37 -10.20
N ARG A 10 -3.09 -18.13 -10.68
CA ARG A 10 -2.03 -17.22 -10.22
C ARG A 10 -2.63 -15.84 -9.96
N ASN A 11 -2.60 -15.40 -8.72
CA ASN A 11 -2.97 -14.03 -8.31
C ASN A 11 -1.69 -13.23 -8.20
N ILE A 12 -1.38 -12.46 -9.23
CA ILE A 12 -0.08 -11.79 -9.35
C ILE A 12 -0.22 -10.29 -9.50
N GLY A 13 0.70 -9.56 -8.89
CA GLY A 13 0.87 -8.12 -9.06
C GLY A 13 2.13 -7.79 -9.84
N ILE A 14 2.11 -6.67 -10.55
CA ILE A 14 3.32 -6.07 -11.10
C ILE A 14 3.68 -4.88 -10.23
N MET A 15 4.81 -4.95 -9.57
CA MET A 15 5.35 -3.92 -8.71
C MET A 15 6.61 -3.31 -9.33
N ALA A 16 6.73 -2.00 -9.28
CA ALA A 16 7.86 -1.30 -9.88
C ALA A 16 7.95 0.14 -9.36
N HIS A 17 9.14 0.74 -9.45
CA HIS A 17 9.26 2.19 -9.34
C HIS A 17 8.68 2.89 -10.58
N ILE A 18 8.50 4.21 -10.49
CA ILE A 18 8.04 5.05 -11.60
C ILE A 18 9.01 4.87 -12.78
N ASP A 19 8.47 4.78 -13.99
CA ASP A 19 9.22 4.60 -15.24
C ASP A 19 10.01 3.29 -15.39
N ALA A 20 9.87 2.28 -14.53
CA ALA A 20 10.46 0.96 -14.78
C ALA A 20 9.81 0.20 -15.95
N GLY A 21 8.66 0.66 -16.43
CA GLY A 21 7.90 0.06 -17.51
C GLY A 21 6.84 -0.93 -17.05
N LYS A 22 6.29 -0.71 -15.87
CA LYS A 22 5.22 -1.51 -15.27
C LYS A 22 4.02 -1.65 -16.19
N THR A 23 3.36 -0.53 -16.53
CA THR A 23 2.16 -0.52 -17.41
C THR A 23 2.46 -1.11 -18.78
N THR A 24 3.64 -0.82 -19.37
CA THR A 24 4.04 -1.44 -20.63
C THR A 24 4.13 -2.97 -20.52
N THR A 25 4.66 -3.48 -19.41
CA THR A 25 4.74 -4.93 -19.15
C THR A 25 3.35 -5.53 -18.98
N SER A 26 2.46 -4.88 -18.22
CA SER A 26 1.06 -5.28 -18.06
C SER A 26 0.32 -5.35 -19.40
N GLU A 27 0.46 -4.34 -20.24
CA GLU A 27 -0.16 -4.30 -21.59
C GLU A 27 0.36 -5.43 -22.50
N ARG A 28 1.66 -5.76 -22.46
CA ARG A 28 2.21 -6.88 -23.21
C ARG A 28 1.68 -8.23 -22.70
N ILE A 29 1.52 -8.39 -21.39
CA ILE A 29 0.89 -9.58 -20.82
C ILE A 29 -0.54 -9.72 -21.34
N LEU A 30 -1.33 -8.64 -21.35
CA LEU A 30 -2.70 -8.66 -21.86
C LEU A 30 -2.75 -8.98 -23.36
N PHE A 31 -1.82 -8.47 -24.13
CA PHE A 31 -1.72 -8.76 -25.57
C PHE A 31 -1.42 -10.24 -25.81
N TYR A 32 -0.37 -10.80 -25.21
CA TYR A 32 0.02 -12.20 -25.41
C TYR A 32 -0.99 -13.21 -24.84
N THR A 33 -1.76 -12.82 -23.84
CA THR A 33 -2.87 -13.63 -23.32
C THR A 33 -4.16 -13.49 -24.14
N GLY A 34 -4.14 -12.73 -25.25
CA GLY A 34 -5.27 -12.54 -26.15
C GLY A 34 -6.43 -11.71 -25.58
N LYS A 35 -6.17 -10.96 -24.51
CA LYS A 35 -7.18 -10.07 -23.90
C LYS A 35 -7.35 -8.75 -24.64
N THR A 36 -6.29 -8.27 -25.27
CA THR A 36 -6.31 -7.09 -26.16
C THR A 36 -5.86 -7.48 -27.55
N HIS A 37 -6.47 -6.88 -28.57
CA HIS A 37 -6.11 -7.12 -29.98
C HIS A 37 -5.08 -6.09 -30.51
N LYS A 38 -4.83 -5.06 -29.74
CA LYS A 38 -3.84 -4.02 -30.03
C LYS A 38 -2.92 -3.88 -28.84
N ILE A 39 -1.67 -3.62 -29.12
CA ILE A 39 -0.70 -3.23 -28.09
C ILE A 39 -1.03 -1.81 -27.66
N GLY A 40 -1.40 -1.62 -26.40
CA GLY A 40 -1.58 -0.30 -25.80
C GLY A 40 -0.23 0.35 -25.55
N GLU A 41 -0.03 1.57 -26.09
CA GLU A 41 1.16 2.38 -25.80
C GLU A 41 0.81 3.45 -24.75
N VAL A 42 1.59 3.48 -23.66
CA VAL A 42 1.39 4.40 -22.54
C VAL A 42 1.50 5.85 -23.00
N HIS A 43 2.48 6.15 -23.86
CA HIS A 43 2.72 7.51 -24.37
C HIS A 43 1.65 8.02 -25.35
N GLU A 44 0.84 7.12 -25.90
CA GLU A 44 -0.26 7.46 -26.80
C GLU A 44 -1.63 7.46 -26.08
N GLY A 45 -1.67 7.23 -24.77
CA GLY A 45 -2.91 7.14 -23.98
C GLY A 45 -3.76 5.91 -24.33
N GLY A 46 -3.16 4.88 -24.94
CA GLY A 46 -3.85 3.67 -25.40
C GLY A 46 -3.81 2.49 -24.42
N ALA A 47 -3.23 2.68 -23.23
CA ALA A 47 -3.09 1.63 -22.23
C ALA A 47 -4.44 1.20 -21.65
N THR A 48 -4.69 -0.10 -21.60
CA THR A 48 -5.96 -0.67 -21.08
C THR A 48 -6.01 -0.65 -19.56
N MET A 49 -4.86 -0.85 -18.90
CA MET A 49 -4.79 -0.89 -17.42
C MET A 49 -4.86 0.51 -16.83
N ASP A 50 -4.25 1.51 -17.46
CA ASP A 50 -4.38 2.92 -17.08
C ASP A 50 -5.62 3.51 -17.78
N TRP A 51 -6.80 3.22 -17.22
CA TRP A 51 -8.08 3.56 -17.85
C TRP A 51 -8.60 4.96 -17.50
N MET A 52 -8.06 5.59 -16.44
CA MET A 52 -8.42 6.95 -16.06
C MET A 52 -7.71 7.97 -16.97
N GLU A 53 -8.42 9.02 -17.35
CA GLU A 53 -7.82 10.11 -18.15
C GLU A 53 -6.58 10.70 -17.47
N GLN A 54 -6.60 10.83 -16.14
CA GLN A 54 -5.47 11.34 -15.35
C GLN A 54 -4.25 10.42 -15.39
N GLU A 55 -4.46 9.12 -15.41
CA GLU A 55 -3.37 8.14 -15.58
C GLU A 55 -2.72 8.28 -16.95
N GLN A 56 -3.54 8.38 -18.00
CA GLN A 56 -3.08 8.53 -19.38
C GLN A 56 -2.35 9.85 -19.62
N GLU A 57 -2.90 10.97 -19.11
CA GLU A 57 -2.29 12.29 -19.24
C GLU A 57 -0.97 12.43 -18.51
N ARG A 58 -0.84 11.80 -17.34
CA ARG A 58 0.34 11.90 -16.46
C ARG A 58 1.35 10.78 -16.68
N GLY A 59 0.95 9.71 -17.36
CA GLY A 59 1.77 8.52 -17.59
C GLY A 59 2.10 7.72 -16.32
N ILE A 60 1.25 7.82 -15.29
CA ILE A 60 1.41 7.11 -14.02
C ILE A 60 0.14 6.34 -13.67
N THR A 61 0.28 5.16 -13.10
CA THR A 61 -0.85 4.41 -12.52
C THR A 61 -1.22 5.03 -11.16
N ILE A 62 -2.48 5.39 -11.02
CA ILE A 62 -3.06 6.02 -9.81
C ILE A 62 -3.83 4.98 -9.01
N THR A 63 -4.68 4.22 -9.70
CA THR A 63 -5.53 3.19 -9.09
C THR A 63 -5.15 1.81 -9.58
N SER A 64 -5.15 0.82 -8.69
CA SER A 64 -4.93 -0.56 -9.09
C SER A 64 -6.06 -1.06 -10.00
N ALA A 65 -5.70 -1.65 -11.13
CA ALA A 65 -6.64 -2.31 -12.04
C ALA A 65 -6.46 -3.81 -11.95
N ALA A 66 -7.58 -4.55 -11.91
CA ALA A 66 -7.58 -6.01 -11.88
C ALA A 66 -8.07 -6.56 -13.22
N THR A 67 -7.34 -7.52 -13.78
CA THR A 67 -7.73 -8.18 -15.02
C THR A 67 -7.47 -9.68 -14.94
N THR A 68 -8.48 -10.46 -15.34
CA THR A 68 -8.35 -11.92 -15.48
C THR A 68 -7.90 -12.26 -16.90
N ALA A 69 -6.78 -12.99 -17.02
CA ALA A 69 -6.20 -13.46 -18.26
C ALA A 69 -5.93 -14.97 -18.20
N PHE A 70 -5.56 -15.57 -19.34
CA PHE A 70 -5.25 -16.99 -19.41
C PHE A 70 -3.96 -17.20 -20.21
N TRP A 71 -3.10 -18.06 -19.73
CA TRP A 71 -1.86 -18.44 -20.37
C TRP A 71 -1.75 -19.96 -20.53
N ASN A 72 -1.25 -20.40 -21.68
CA ASN A 72 -1.04 -21.81 -21.93
C ASN A 72 0.43 -22.16 -21.75
N TYR A 73 0.72 -23.04 -20.80
CA TYR A 73 2.07 -23.53 -20.51
C TYR A 73 2.04 -25.07 -20.46
N GLY A 74 2.94 -25.71 -21.20
CA GLY A 74 3.02 -27.19 -21.23
C GLY A 74 1.73 -27.88 -21.64
N GLY A 75 0.90 -27.26 -22.49
CA GLY A 75 -0.40 -27.79 -22.89
C GLY A 75 -1.54 -27.58 -21.88
N THR A 76 -1.24 -26.99 -20.72
CA THR A 76 -2.20 -26.69 -19.66
C THR A 76 -2.53 -25.19 -19.65
N ARG A 77 -3.83 -24.88 -19.46
CA ARG A 77 -4.32 -23.50 -19.42
C ARG A 77 -4.36 -22.99 -17.98
N TYR A 78 -3.54 -21.98 -17.68
CA TYR A 78 -3.49 -21.30 -16.39
C TYR A 78 -4.35 -20.03 -16.39
N LYS A 79 -4.98 -19.75 -15.26
CA LYS A 79 -5.73 -18.51 -15.01
C LYS A 79 -4.86 -17.53 -14.25
N PHE A 80 -4.72 -16.32 -14.75
CA PHE A 80 -4.02 -15.23 -14.10
C PHE A 80 -5.01 -14.14 -13.69
N ASN A 81 -5.02 -13.77 -12.43
CA ASN A 81 -5.59 -12.52 -11.97
C ASN A 81 -4.44 -11.53 -11.82
N LEU A 82 -4.33 -10.63 -12.77
CA LEU A 82 -3.27 -9.62 -12.82
C LEU A 82 -3.77 -8.36 -12.14
N ILE A 83 -3.04 -7.86 -11.13
CA ILE A 83 -3.28 -6.57 -10.48
C ILE A 83 -2.13 -5.65 -10.80
N ASP A 84 -2.42 -4.53 -11.47
CA ASP A 84 -1.45 -3.48 -11.73
C ASP A 84 -1.44 -2.51 -10.54
N THR A 85 -0.29 -2.39 -9.85
CA THR A 85 -0.16 -1.59 -8.63
C THR A 85 0.42 -0.22 -8.95
N PRO A 86 -0.01 0.89 -8.29
CA PRO A 86 0.67 2.16 -8.43
C PRO A 86 2.15 2.10 -8.05
N GLY A 87 2.95 2.93 -8.68
CA GLY A 87 4.40 3.04 -8.36
C GLY A 87 4.76 4.30 -7.57
N HIS A 88 3.81 5.21 -7.34
CA HIS A 88 4.05 6.49 -6.67
C HIS A 88 3.75 6.41 -5.18
N VAL A 89 4.62 7.02 -4.37
CA VAL A 89 4.52 7.00 -2.88
C VAL A 89 3.24 7.63 -2.32
N ASP A 90 2.64 8.59 -3.03
CA ASP A 90 1.38 9.21 -2.61
C ASP A 90 0.19 8.21 -2.66
N PHE A 91 0.35 7.08 -3.34
CA PHE A 91 -0.65 6.02 -3.47
C PHE A 91 -0.29 4.76 -2.67
N THR A 92 0.42 4.93 -1.56
CA THR A 92 0.84 3.82 -0.68
C THR A 92 -0.32 2.92 -0.28
N ALA A 93 -1.51 3.47 -0.03
CA ALA A 93 -2.71 2.70 0.29
C ALA A 93 -3.14 1.74 -0.83
N GLU A 94 -3.03 2.15 -2.10
CA GLU A 94 -3.34 1.28 -3.23
C GLU A 94 -2.33 0.15 -3.37
N VAL A 95 -1.05 0.41 -3.09
CA VAL A 95 0.00 -0.62 -3.07
C VAL A 95 -0.26 -1.62 -1.94
N GLU A 96 -0.51 -1.15 -0.72
CA GLU A 96 -0.84 -1.98 0.45
C GLU A 96 -2.05 -2.89 0.18
N ARG A 97 -3.14 -2.33 -0.35
CA ARG A 97 -4.34 -3.09 -0.72
C ARG A 97 -4.04 -4.20 -1.73
N SER A 98 -3.25 -3.88 -2.74
CA SER A 98 -2.90 -4.82 -3.80
C SER A 98 -2.03 -5.94 -3.25
N LEU A 99 -0.97 -5.61 -2.51
CA LEU A 99 -0.04 -6.59 -1.94
C LEU A 99 -0.74 -7.55 -0.96
N ARG A 100 -1.73 -7.07 -0.20
CA ARG A 100 -2.49 -7.89 0.76
C ARG A 100 -3.27 -9.02 0.12
N VAL A 101 -3.68 -8.86 -1.14
CA VAL A 101 -4.53 -9.82 -1.85
C VAL A 101 -3.80 -10.61 -2.94
N LEU A 102 -2.50 -10.41 -3.11
CA LEU A 102 -1.68 -11.14 -4.05
C LEU A 102 -1.08 -12.40 -3.43
N ASP A 103 -0.88 -13.43 -4.25
CA ASP A 103 -0.11 -14.61 -3.87
C ASP A 103 1.35 -14.46 -4.27
N GLY A 104 1.63 -13.72 -5.34
CA GLY A 104 2.98 -13.47 -5.82
C GLY A 104 3.08 -12.18 -6.62
N ALA A 105 4.29 -11.72 -6.90
CA ALA A 105 4.53 -10.49 -7.64
C ALA A 105 5.67 -10.60 -8.65
N VAL A 106 5.59 -9.78 -9.69
CA VAL A 106 6.71 -9.50 -10.60
C VAL A 106 7.29 -8.15 -10.23
N ALA A 107 8.50 -8.14 -9.69
CA ALA A 107 9.24 -6.94 -9.34
C ALA A 107 10.02 -6.46 -10.57
N THR A 108 9.59 -5.38 -11.19
CA THR A 108 10.16 -4.86 -12.42
C THR A 108 11.18 -3.76 -12.12
N TYR A 109 12.38 -3.90 -12.64
CA TYR A 109 13.49 -2.95 -12.50
C TYR A 109 13.91 -2.39 -13.85
N CYS A 110 14.39 -1.16 -13.86
CA CYS A 110 14.98 -0.57 -15.05
C CYS A 110 16.43 -1.05 -15.22
N ALA A 111 16.79 -1.60 -16.39
CA ALA A 111 18.16 -2.06 -16.66
C ALA A 111 19.22 -0.95 -16.59
N VAL A 112 18.81 0.32 -16.70
CA VAL A 112 19.69 1.50 -16.60
C VAL A 112 19.72 2.06 -15.19
N GLY A 113 18.54 2.33 -14.58
CA GLY A 113 18.41 2.90 -13.23
C GLY A 113 18.73 1.90 -12.12
N GLY A 114 18.44 0.63 -12.33
CA GLY A 114 18.63 -0.43 -11.35
C GLY A 114 17.62 -0.37 -10.20
N VAL A 115 18.10 -0.59 -8.98
CA VAL A 115 17.31 -0.46 -7.76
C VAL A 115 17.30 1.00 -7.34
N GLU A 116 16.15 1.64 -7.45
CA GLU A 116 15.92 3.02 -7.05
C GLU A 116 15.27 3.09 -5.65
N PRO A 117 15.29 4.23 -4.94
CA PRO A 117 14.70 4.36 -3.59
C PRO A 117 13.24 3.91 -3.51
N GLN A 118 12.44 4.20 -4.56
CA GLN A 118 11.05 3.72 -4.63
C GLN A 118 10.96 2.20 -4.77
N SER A 119 11.94 1.57 -5.46
CA SER A 119 12.00 0.12 -5.55
C SER A 119 12.20 -0.51 -4.16
N GLU A 120 13.05 0.09 -3.32
CA GLU A 120 13.26 -0.34 -1.94
C GLU A 120 11.98 -0.23 -1.11
N THR A 121 11.25 0.87 -1.22
CA THR A 121 9.97 1.07 -0.50
C THR A 121 8.96 -0.03 -0.86
N VAL A 122 8.73 -0.26 -2.16
CA VAL A 122 7.78 -1.28 -2.62
C VAL A 122 8.26 -2.69 -2.26
N TRP A 123 9.58 -2.92 -2.26
CA TRP A 123 10.17 -4.18 -1.83
C TRP A 123 9.88 -4.49 -0.37
N ARG A 124 10.10 -3.52 0.53
CA ARG A 124 9.79 -3.66 1.96
C ARG A 124 8.30 -3.87 2.25
N GLN A 125 7.44 -3.21 1.48
CA GLN A 125 6.00 -3.47 1.58
C GLN A 125 5.65 -4.91 1.20
N ALA A 126 6.27 -5.45 0.15
CA ALA A 126 6.08 -6.84 -0.23
C ALA A 126 6.65 -7.82 0.82
N ASP A 127 7.74 -7.47 1.51
CA ASP A 127 8.26 -8.24 2.65
C ASP A 127 7.27 -8.29 3.81
N LYS A 128 6.64 -7.17 4.13
CA LYS A 128 5.60 -7.08 5.18
C LYS A 128 4.46 -8.10 4.98
N TYR A 129 4.08 -8.34 3.73
CA TYR A 129 3.01 -9.30 3.39
C TYR A 129 3.53 -10.68 2.94
N ASN A 130 4.82 -10.95 3.10
CA ASN A 130 5.44 -12.22 2.69
C ASN A 130 5.11 -12.62 1.26
N VAL A 131 5.15 -11.67 0.31
CA VAL A 131 4.80 -11.92 -1.09
C VAL A 131 6.01 -12.48 -1.86
N PRO A 132 5.96 -13.74 -2.34
CA PRO A 132 6.99 -14.29 -3.22
C PRO A 132 7.08 -13.52 -4.53
N ARG A 133 8.29 -13.36 -5.06
CA ARG A 133 8.51 -12.51 -6.23
C ARG A 133 9.54 -13.06 -7.21
N ILE A 134 9.34 -12.63 -8.48
CA ILE A 134 10.30 -12.78 -9.58
C ILE A 134 10.83 -11.39 -9.90
N GLY A 135 12.12 -11.24 -10.05
CA GLY A 135 12.74 -10.01 -10.55
C GLY A 135 12.78 -9.99 -12.07
N TYR A 136 12.25 -8.93 -12.66
CA TYR A 136 12.25 -8.71 -14.10
C TYR A 136 13.01 -7.42 -14.45
N VAL A 137 14.17 -7.56 -15.03
CA VAL A 137 15.00 -6.43 -15.49
C VAL A 137 14.54 -6.00 -16.87
N ASN A 138 13.77 -4.95 -16.93
CA ASN A 138 13.16 -4.40 -18.14
C ASN A 138 14.03 -3.31 -18.79
N LYS A 139 13.70 -2.91 -19.99
CA LYS A 139 14.39 -1.87 -20.77
C LYS A 139 15.83 -2.25 -21.13
N MET A 140 16.09 -3.52 -21.43
CA MET A 140 17.40 -4.01 -21.87
C MET A 140 17.85 -3.38 -23.21
N ASP A 141 16.92 -2.77 -23.95
CA ASP A 141 17.15 -2.05 -25.20
C ASP A 141 17.68 -0.62 -25.02
N ARG A 142 17.70 -0.10 -23.80
CA ARG A 142 18.15 1.27 -23.50
C ARG A 142 19.66 1.38 -23.40
N SER A 143 20.21 2.52 -23.83
CA SER A 143 21.65 2.82 -23.67
C SER A 143 22.02 2.83 -22.19
N GLY A 144 23.11 2.15 -21.83
CA GLY A 144 23.55 1.95 -20.45
C GLY A 144 22.88 0.78 -19.72
N ALA A 145 22.08 -0.04 -20.41
CA ALA A 145 21.44 -1.21 -19.81
C ALA A 145 22.46 -2.25 -19.34
N ASN A 146 22.34 -2.68 -18.08
CA ASN A 146 23.23 -3.69 -17.50
C ASN A 146 22.48 -4.60 -16.52
N PHE A 147 22.15 -5.80 -16.96
CA PHE A 147 21.42 -6.79 -16.18
C PHE A 147 22.16 -7.21 -14.91
N PHE A 148 23.44 -7.58 -15.03
CA PHE A 148 24.21 -8.14 -13.92
C PHE A 148 24.42 -7.17 -12.78
N GLU A 149 24.44 -5.92 -13.09
CA GLU A 149 24.54 -4.91 -12.08
C GLU A 149 23.22 -4.72 -11.32
N VAL A 150 22.06 -4.82 -11.98
CA VAL A 150 20.79 -4.85 -11.26
C VAL A 150 20.74 -6.04 -10.31
N VAL A 151 21.21 -7.23 -10.77
CA VAL A 151 21.34 -8.42 -9.92
C VAL A 151 22.24 -8.15 -8.70
N ARG A 152 23.38 -7.46 -8.90
CA ARG A 152 24.26 -7.07 -7.78
C ARG A 152 23.56 -6.13 -6.80
N GLN A 153 22.85 -5.13 -7.28
CA GLN A 153 22.11 -4.19 -6.43
C GLN A 153 20.96 -4.87 -5.66
N MET A 154 20.30 -5.86 -6.24
CA MET A 154 19.31 -6.66 -5.52
C MET A 154 19.90 -7.27 -4.24
N LYS A 155 21.13 -7.75 -4.33
CA LYS A 155 21.86 -8.29 -3.18
C LYS A 155 22.31 -7.18 -2.22
N ASP A 156 22.97 -6.15 -2.75
CA ASP A 156 23.68 -5.16 -1.92
C ASP A 156 22.72 -4.16 -1.26
N VAL A 157 21.61 -3.79 -1.92
CA VAL A 157 20.67 -2.76 -1.46
C VAL A 157 19.44 -3.39 -0.80
N LEU A 158 18.85 -4.41 -1.44
CA LEU A 158 17.62 -5.03 -0.95
C LEU A 158 17.88 -6.22 0.00
N GLY A 159 19.14 -6.69 0.11
CA GLY A 159 19.47 -7.85 0.91
C GLY A 159 18.87 -9.15 0.37
N ALA A 160 18.43 -9.17 -0.89
CA ALA A 160 17.85 -10.34 -1.52
C ALA A 160 18.91 -11.34 -1.97
N THR A 161 18.51 -12.60 -2.18
CA THR A 161 19.34 -13.64 -2.80
C THR A 161 18.87 -13.86 -4.26
N PRO A 162 19.43 -13.13 -5.25
CA PRO A 162 19.01 -13.26 -6.63
C PRO A 162 19.49 -14.60 -7.22
N CYS A 163 18.56 -15.35 -7.79
CA CYS A 163 18.79 -16.57 -8.54
C CYS A 163 18.62 -16.28 -10.04
N VAL A 164 19.70 -16.11 -10.76
CA VAL A 164 19.66 -15.80 -12.20
C VAL A 164 19.20 -17.03 -12.97
N ILE A 165 18.00 -16.97 -13.55
CA ILE A 165 17.38 -18.06 -14.34
C ILE A 165 17.51 -17.83 -15.85
N SER A 166 17.81 -16.61 -16.26
CA SER A 166 18.13 -16.29 -17.65
C SER A 166 19.15 -15.16 -17.75
N VAL A 167 19.94 -15.15 -18.79
CA VAL A 167 20.92 -14.09 -19.08
C VAL A 167 20.60 -13.42 -20.42
N PRO A 168 20.90 -12.13 -20.61
CA PRO A 168 20.61 -11.43 -21.85
C PRO A 168 21.56 -11.84 -22.99
N ILE A 169 21.03 -11.87 -24.19
CA ILE A 169 21.81 -11.97 -25.44
C ILE A 169 21.98 -10.55 -25.98
N GLY A 170 23.13 -9.95 -25.68
CA GLY A 170 23.42 -8.55 -26.00
C GLY A 170 22.74 -7.58 -25.03
N ALA A 171 23.01 -6.31 -25.23
CA ALA A 171 22.40 -5.20 -24.48
C ALA A 171 22.20 -4.01 -25.39
N GLU A 172 21.41 -3.01 -24.98
CA GLU A 172 21.12 -1.80 -25.74
C GLU A 172 20.50 -2.13 -27.12
N GLU A 173 20.92 -1.47 -28.17
CA GLU A 173 20.45 -1.75 -29.54
C GLU A 173 20.74 -3.17 -30.03
N LYS A 174 21.69 -3.84 -29.37
CA LYS A 174 22.09 -5.23 -29.69
C LYS A 174 21.31 -6.27 -28.88
N PHE A 175 20.38 -5.88 -28.06
CA PHE A 175 19.55 -6.81 -27.27
C PHE A 175 18.64 -7.60 -28.22
N LYS A 176 18.91 -8.91 -28.37
CA LYS A 176 18.19 -9.81 -29.28
C LYS A 176 17.23 -10.76 -28.57
N GLY A 177 17.57 -11.16 -27.34
CA GLY A 177 16.84 -12.18 -26.61
C GLY A 177 17.50 -12.56 -25.29
N ILE A 178 17.21 -13.74 -24.82
CA ILE A 178 17.74 -14.28 -23.56
C ILE A 178 18.24 -15.72 -23.77
N VAL A 179 19.13 -16.16 -22.90
CA VAL A 179 19.44 -17.59 -22.72
C VAL A 179 18.69 -18.07 -21.49
N ASP A 180 17.82 -19.04 -21.64
CA ASP A 180 17.19 -19.78 -20.56
C ASP A 180 18.23 -20.77 -19.96
N LEU A 181 18.68 -20.50 -18.74
CA LEU A 181 19.69 -21.31 -18.04
C LEU A 181 19.14 -22.65 -17.54
N ILE A 182 17.83 -22.80 -17.43
CA ILE A 182 17.21 -24.05 -17.01
C ILE A 182 17.33 -25.07 -18.15
N ARG A 183 16.97 -24.68 -19.35
CA ARG A 183 16.99 -25.52 -20.56
C ARG A 183 18.27 -25.43 -21.35
N MET A 184 19.13 -24.46 -21.07
CA MET A 184 20.34 -24.13 -21.83
C MET A 184 20.06 -23.91 -23.31
N LYS A 185 19.10 -23.02 -23.57
CA LYS A 185 18.69 -22.63 -24.93
C LYS A 185 18.62 -21.12 -25.05
N ALA A 186 18.99 -20.61 -26.22
CA ALA A 186 18.77 -19.23 -26.59
C ALA A 186 17.35 -19.02 -27.12
N ILE A 187 16.69 -17.95 -26.67
CA ILE A 187 15.36 -17.55 -27.13
C ILE A 187 15.47 -16.18 -27.78
N LEU A 188 15.16 -16.13 -29.08
CA LEU A 188 15.32 -14.96 -29.94
C LEU A 188 13.96 -14.54 -30.49
N TRP A 189 13.54 -13.30 -30.22
CA TRP A 189 12.26 -12.77 -30.68
C TRP A 189 12.35 -12.07 -32.01
N HIS A 190 11.32 -12.25 -32.85
CA HIS A 190 11.20 -11.60 -34.16
C HIS A 190 10.53 -10.24 -34.06
N ASP A 191 11.21 -9.17 -34.45
CA ASP A 191 10.67 -7.80 -34.42
C ASP A 191 9.49 -7.64 -35.42
N GLU A 192 9.51 -8.37 -36.54
CA GLU A 192 8.49 -8.33 -37.59
C GLU A 192 7.12 -8.82 -37.14
N THR A 193 7.06 -9.72 -36.17
CA THR A 193 5.82 -10.29 -35.59
C THR A 193 5.38 -9.61 -34.30
N MET A 194 5.96 -8.46 -33.98
CA MET A 194 5.76 -7.79 -32.67
C MET A 194 6.05 -8.73 -31.50
N GLY A 195 7.07 -9.60 -31.65
CA GLY A 195 7.47 -10.56 -30.64
C GLY A 195 6.49 -11.71 -30.40
N ALA A 196 5.47 -11.89 -31.24
CA ALA A 196 4.55 -13.02 -31.13
C ALA A 196 5.21 -14.36 -31.44
N GLU A 197 6.21 -14.35 -32.29
CA GLU A 197 7.02 -15.51 -32.68
C GLU A 197 8.45 -15.34 -32.17
N TYR A 198 9.05 -16.45 -31.75
CA TYR A 198 10.42 -16.54 -31.29
C TYR A 198 11.02 -17.87 -31.69
N ASP A 199 12.32 -17.90 -31.91
CA ASP A 199 13.10 -19.12 -32.18
C ASP A 199 13.79 -19.59 -30.89
N VAL A 200 13.86 -20.91 -30.74
CA VAL A 200 14.63 -21.57 -29.69
C VAL A 200 15.85 -22.23 -30.35
N GLU A 201 17.01 -21.70 -30.07
CA GLU A 201 18.28 -22.10 -30.72
C GLU A 201 19.32 -22.57 -29.67
N ASP A 202 20.42 -23.04 -30.19
CA ASP A 202 21.59 -23.32 -29.34
C ASP A 202 22.23 -22.00 -28.88
N ILE A 203 22.89 -22.03 -27.74
CA ILE A 203 23.54 -20.86 -27.16
C ILE A 203 24.66 -20.38 -28.09
N PRO A 204 24.73 -19.07 -28.39
CA PRO A 204 25.85 -18.52 -29.14
C PRO A 204 27.20 -18.89 -28.51
N ALA A 205 28.17 -19.30 -29.34
CA ALA A 205 29.43 -19.82 -28.85
C ALA A 205 30.17 -18.87 -27.89
N GLU A 206 30.05 -17.57 -28.10
CA GLU A 206 30.63 -16.54 -27.23
C GLU A 206 30.01 -16.43 -25.84
N LEU A 207 28.81 -16.98 -25.63
CA LEU A 207 28.09 -16.91 -24.35
C LEU A 207 28.09 -18.23 -23.58
N VAL A 208 28.59 -19.32 -24.18
CA VAL A 208 28.53 -20.67 -23.57
C VAL A 208 29.22 -20.70 -22.21
N ASP A 209 30.41 -20.14 -22.08
CA ASP A 209 31.19 -20.16 -20.85
C ASP A 209 30.48 -19.33 -19.75
N GLU A 210 29.99 -18.14 -20.07
CA GLU A 210 29.23 -17.28 -19.14
C GLU A 210 27.92 -17.96 -18.71
N CYS A 211 27.20 -18.56 -19.63
CA CYS A 211 25.98 -19.29 -19.33
C CYS A 211 26.23 -20.51 -18.42
N ASN A 212 27.31 -21.23 -18.64
CA ASN A 212 27.68 -22.35 -17.76
C ASN A 212 28.01 -21.87 -16.34
N GLU A 213 28.74 -20.76 -16.19
CA GLU A 213 29.06 -20.19 -14.89
C GLU A 213 27.77 -19.77 -14.14
N TRP A 214 26.85 -19.07 -14.80
CA TRP A 214 25.59 -18.65 -14.20
C TRP A 214 24.66 -19.83 -13.92
N ARG A 215 24.65 -20.85 -14.79
CA ARG A 215 23.91 -22.09 -14.55
C ARG A 215 24.42 -22.81 -13.29
N GLN A 216 25.72 -22.89 -13.12
CA GLN A 216 26.29 -23.52 -11.93
C GLN A 216 25.86 -22.80 -10.65
N LYS A 217 25.92 -21.46 -10.63
CA LYS A 217 25.44 -20.65 -9.50
C LYS A 217 23.94 -20.86 -9.24
N MET A 218 23.14 -20.96 -10.29
CA MET A 218 21.69 -21.24 -10.19
C MET A 218 21.43 -22.62 -9.60
N ILE A 219 22.15 -23.66 -10.05
CA ILE A 219 22.00 -25.03 -9.55
C ILE A 219 22.45 -25.13 -8.08
N GLU A 220 23.53 -24.44 -7.69
CA GLU A 220 24.00 -24.36 -6.31
C GLU A 220 22.92 -23.78 -5.39
N LEU A 221 22.35 -22.61 -5.74
CA LEU A 221 21.25 -21.99 -5.00
C LEU A 221 19.99 -22.88 -4.95
N ALA A 222 19.70 -23.62 -6.04
CA ALA A 222 18.60 -24.57 -6.05
C ALA A 222 18.86 -25.77 -5.10
N ALA A 223 20.07 -26.31 -5.13
CA ALA A 223 20.45 -27.43 -4.27
C ALA A 223 20.40 -27.07 -2.77
N GLU A 224 20.74 -25.82 -2.40
CA GLU A 224 20.63 -25.31 -1.03
C GLU A 224 19.21 -25.37 -0.46
N GLN A 225 18.18 -25.47 -1.29
CA GLN A 225 16.79 -25.51 -0.85
C GLN A 225 16.31 -26.90 -0.40
N ASP A 226 17.11 -27.95 -0.62
CA ASP A 226 16.74 -29.33 -0.29
C ASP A 226 17.97 -30.20 0.01
N GLU A 227 17.99 -30.85 1.18
CA GLU A 227 19.11 -31.65 1.64
C GLU A 227 19.47 -32.79 0.65
N THR A 228 18.45 -33.40 0.03
CA THR A 228 18.68 -34.49 -0.92
C THR A 228 19.32 -33.99 -2.22
N LEU A 229 18.92 -32.81 -2.67
CA LEU A 229 19.51 -32.18 -3.85
C LEU A 229 20.93 -31.68 -3.57
N MET A 230 21.18 -31.23 -2.35
CA MET A 230 22.53 -30.82 -1.92
C MET A 230 23.49 -31.97 -1.94
N GLU A 231 23.09 -33.17 -1.43
CA GLU A 231 23.88 -34.38 -1.51
C GLU A 231 24.21 -34.78 -2.96
N LYS A 232 23.20 -34.77 -3.85
CA LYS A 232 23.38 -35.02 -5.29
C LYS A 232 24.34 -34.02 -5.93
N PHE A 233 24.20 -32.74 -5.60
CA PHE A 233 25.06 -31.67 -6.14
C PHE A 233 26.52 -31.86 -5.73
N PHE A 234 26.81 -32.29 -4.51
CA PHE A 234 28.18 -32.57 -4.06
C PHE A 234 28.77 -33.81 -4.72
N GLU A 235 27.95 -34.82 -5.08
CA GLU A 235 28.43 -35.97 -5.84
C GLU A 235 28.73 -35.62 -7.30
N ASP A 236 27.79 -34.95 -7.98
CA ASP A 236 27.94 -34.46 -9.34
C ASP A 236 27.02 -33.27 -9.57
N PRO A 237 27.52 -32.03 -9.76
CA PRO A 237 26.73 -30.86 -10.01
C PRO A 237 25.80 -30.95 -11.24
N ASN A 238 26.09 -31.84 -12.18
CA ASN A 238 25.30 -32.07 -13.38
C ASN A 238 24.24 -33.15 -13.26
N SER A 239 24.12 -33.78 -12.09
CA SER A 239 23.17 -34.87 -11.86
C SER A 239 21.73 -34.44 -11.61
N LEU A 240 21.50 -33.13 -11.32
CA LEU A 240 20.16 -32.60 -11.09
C LEU A 240 19.40 -32.49 -12.42
N THR A 241 18.18 -33.02 -12.43
CA THR A 241 17.27 -32.88 -13.58
C THR A 241 16.65 -31.48 -13.65
N GLU A 242 16.11 -31.12 -14.81
CA GLU A 242 15.40 -29.85 -15.01
C GLU A 242 14.24 -29.71 -14.00
N GLU A 243 13.47 -30.80 -13.84
CA GLU A 243 12.31 -30.81 -12.91
C GLU A 243 12.74 -30.61 -11.46
N GLU A 244 13.84 -31.24 -11.03
CA GLU A 244 14.39 -31.07 -9.67
C GLU A 244 14.86 -29.63 -9.45
N VAL A 245 15.54 -29.02 -10.42
CA VAL A 245 16.00 -27.64 -10.34
C VAL A 245 14.79 -26.66 -10.26
N VAL A 246 13.80 -26.86 -11.12
CA VAL A 246 12.59 -26.03 -11.13
C VAL A 246 11.82 -26.14 -9.80
N ALA A 247 11.64 -27.37 -9.30
CA ALA A 247 10.95 -27.60 -8.03
C ALA A 247 11.70 -26.96 -6.85
N ALA A 248 13.02 -27.03 -6.84
CA ALA A 248 13.87 -26.43 -5.80
C ALA A 248 13.84 -24.90 -5.85
N ILE A 249 13.99 -24.29 -7.03
CA ILE A 249 13.86 -22.83 -7.18
C ILE A 249 12.48 -22.36 -6.75
N ARG A 250 11.43 -23.10 -7.13
CA ARG A 250 10.06 -22.79 -6.66
C ARG A 250 9.97 -22.85 -5.14
N LYS A 251 10.49 -23.90 -4.51
CA LYS A 251 10.48 -24.06 -3.04
C LYS A 251 11.16 -22.86 -2.36
N GLY A 252 12.35 -22.49 -2.81
CA GLY A 252 13.08 -21.33 -2.25
C GLY A 252 12.39 -20.00 -2.54
N THR A 253 11.72 -19.84 -3.68
CA THR A 253 10.94 -18.64 -4.01
C THR A 253 9.73 -18.50 -3.08
N LEU A 254 9.00 -19.59 -2.83
CA LEU A 254 7.85 -19.60 -1.92
C LEU A 254 8.25 -19.36 -0.46
N ALA A 255 9.46 -19.83 -0.07
CA ALA A 255 10.04 -19.59 1.25
C ALA A 255 10.63 -18.17 1.42
N LEU A 256 10.69 -17.38 0.34
CA LEU A 256 11.34 -16.05 0.28
C LEU A 256 12.88 -16.09 0.44
N ASP A 257 13.49 -17.26 0.32
CA ASP A 257 14.94 -17.44 0.45
C ASP A 257 15.70 -16.98 -0.79
N ILE A 258 15.11 -17.16 -1.97
CA ILE A 258 15.69 -16.76 -3.26
C ILE A 258 14.67 -16.01 -4.14
N VAL A 259 15.20 -15.21 -5.06
CA VAL A 259 14.41 -14.44 -6.02
C VAL A 259 14.87 -14.81 -7.44
N PRO A 260 14.06 -15.53 -8.22
CA PRO A 260 14.37 -15.79 -9.63
C PRO A 260 14.50 -14.48 -10.41
N MET A 261 15.58 -14.34 -11.19
CA MET A 261 15.89 -13.13 -11.95
C MET A 261 15.91 -13.42 -13.46
N THR A 262 15.12 -12.65 -14.19
CA THR A 262 15.09 -12.66 -15.66
C THR A 262 15.14 -11.25 -16.23
N CYS A 263 15.27 -11.12 -17.54
CA CYS A 263 15.33 -9.82 -18.20
C CYS A 263 14.56 -9.78 -19.53
N GLY A 264 14.36 -8.56 -20.02
CA GLY A 264 13.70 -8.35 -21.30
C GLY A 264 13.57 -6.87 -21.67
N SER A 265 12.82 -6.63 -22.72
CA SER A 265 12.35 -5.31 -23.11
C SER A 265 10.88 -5.39 -23.48
N SER A 266 10.03 -4.98 -22.57
CA SER A 266 8.58 -4.96 -22.80
C SER A 266 8.21 -4.05 -23.98
N PHE A 267 8.91 -2.91 -24.11
CA PHE A 267 8.69 -1.98 -25.24
C PHE A 267 9.05 -2.62 -26.60
N LYS A 268 10.12 -3.40 -26.65
CA LYS A 268 10.54 -4.14 -27.86
C LYS A 268 9.91 -5.51 -27.98
N ASN A 269 8.94 -5.85 -27.12
CA ASN A 269 8.21 -7.11 -27.16
C ASN A 269 9.08 -8.37 -26.95
N LYS A 270 10.15 -8.28 -26.17
CA LYS A 270 11.13 -9.36 -25.94
C LYS A 270 11.15 -9.76 -24.46
N GLY A 271 10.99 -11.05 -24.17
CA GLY A 271 11.11 -11.63 -22.84
C GLY A 271 9.80 -11.73 -22.03
N VAL A 272 8.66 -11.24 -22.52
CA VAL A 272 7.40 -11.23 -21.76
C VAL A 272 6.75 -12.62 -21.72
N GLN A 273 6.79 -13.38 -22.83
CA GLN A 273 6.24 -14.74 -22.84
C GLN A 273 7.00 -15.67 -21.90
N THR A 274 8.33 -15.59 -21.89
CA THR A 274 9.16 -16.35 -20.93
C THR A 274 8.93 -15.92 -19.50
N LEU A 275 8.68 -14.63 -19.25
CA LEU A 275 8.25 -14.14 -17.93
C LEU A 275 6.95 -14.82 -17.48
N LEU A 276 5.95 -14.95 -18.37
CA LEU A 276 4.70 -15.65 -18.06
C LEU A 276 4.93 -17.14 -17.76
N ASP A 277 5.83 -17.80 -18.47
CA ASP A 277 6.22 -19.18 -18.18
C ASP A 277 6.86 -19.29 -16.78
N TYR A 278 7.78 -18.38 -16.45
CA TYR A 278 8.40 -18.34 -15.11
C TYR A 278 7.41 -18.02 -13.99
N VAL A 279 6.40 -17.19 -14.25
CA VAL A 279 5.29 -16.98 -13.30
C VAL A 279 4.57 -18.28 -12.99
N VAL A 280 4.27 -19.09 -14.01
CA VAL A 280 3.67 -20.42 -13.81
C VAL A 280 4.59 -21.34 -13.03
N MET A 281 5.90 -21.35 -13.36
CA MET A 281 6.89 -22.25 -12.77
C MET A 281 7.17 -21.91 -11.30
N PHE A 282 7.31 -20.64 -10.94
CA PHE A 282 7.91 -20.23 -9.66
C PHE A 282 6.97 -19.51 -8.70
N LEU A 283 5.94 -18.80 -9.18
CA LEU A 283 5.03 -18.10 -8.29
C LEU A 283 3.91 -19.02 -7.76
N PRO A 284 3.42 -18.74 -6.54
CA PRO A 284 2.44 -19.61 -5.88
C PRO A 284 1.08 -19.60 -6.57
N SER A 285 0.38 -20.72 -6.42
CA SER A 285 -1.07 -20.82 -6.54
C SER A 285 -1.72 -20.48 -5.19
N PRO A 286 -3.04 -20.25 -5.12
CA PRO A 286 -3.73 -20.08 -3.84
C PRO A 286 -3.60 -21.27 -2.87
N LEU A 287 -3.21 -22.45 -3.34
CA LEU A 287 -2.98 -23.65 -2.52
C LEU A 287 -1.57 -23.72 -1.94
N ASP A 288 -0.62 -22.99 -2.50
CA ASP A 288 0.76 -22.94 -2.00
C ASP A 288 0.93 -21.91 -0.87
N THR A 289 -0.03 -20.98 -0.73
CA THR A 289 -0.05 -20.01 0.36
C THR A 289 -0.60 -20.65 1.63
N ALA A 290 -0.14 -20.16 2.78
CA ALA A 290 -0.68 -20.62 4.06
C ALA A 290 -2.21 -20.41 4.13
N ALA A 291 -2.89 -21.29 4.87
CA ALA A 291 -4.32 -21.08 5.16
C ALA A 291 -4.52 -19.70 5.78
N ILE A 292 -5.58 -19.00 5.35
CA ILE A 292 -5.83 -17.66 5.88
C ILE A 292 -6.19 -17.74 7.36
N GLU A 293 -5.53 -16.94 8.16
CA GLU A 293 -5.82 -16.78 9.58
C GLU A 293 -6.69 -15.56 9.82
N GLY A 294 -7.53 -15.65 10.82
CA GLY A 294 -8.36 -14.55 11.29
C GLY A 294 -8.81 -14.77 12.72
N VAL A 295 -9.40 -13.75 13.31
CA VAL A 295 -9.90 -13.81 14.68
C VAL A 295 -11.40 -13.91 14.67
N ASN A 296 -11.96 -14.87 15.40
CA ASN A 296 -13.39 -14.95 15.63
C ASN A 296 -13.81 -13.79 16.57
N PRO A 297 -14.66 -12.86 16.13
CA PRO A 297 -15.01 -11.69 16.94
C PRO A 297 -15.88 -12.01 18.17
N GLU A 298 -16.48 -13.20 18.22
CA GLU A 298 -17.33 -13.63 19.34
C GLU A 298 -16.52 -14.32 20.43
N THR A 299 -15.52 -15.13 20.05
CA THR A 299 -14.70 -15.91 21.00
C THR A 299 -13.34 -15.28 21.27
N GLY A 300 -12.84 -14.43 20.37
CA GLY A 300 -11.48 -13.87 20.41
C GLY A 300 -10.39 -14.89 20.04
N GLU A 301 -10.76 -16.08 19.58
CA GLU A 301 -9.82 -17.12 19.20
C GLU A 301 -9.38 -16.97 17.73
N THR A 302 -8.12 -17.32 17.45
CA THR A 302 -7.60 -17.39 16.08
C THR A 302 -8.15 -18.63 15.40
N GLU A 303 -8.75 -18.46 14.24
CA GLU A 303 -9.25 -19.51 13.38
C GLU A 303 -8.53 -19.47 12.02
N THR A 304 -8.40 -20.64 11.39
CA THR A 304 -7.87 -20.77 10.03
C THR A 304 -8.95 -21.21 9.06
N ARG A 305 -8.84 -20.77 7.81
CA ARG A 305 -9.70 -21.20 6.69
C ARG A 305 -8.84 -21.71 5.56
N GLN A 306 -9.19 -22.90 5.06
CA GLN A 306 -8.50 -23.50 3.92
C GLN A 306 -9.04 -22.92 2.59
N PRO A 307 -8.20 -22.80 1.55
CA PRO A 307 -8.63 -22.36 0.23
C PRO A 307 -9.44 -23.44 -0.51
N SER A 308 -10.67 -23.65 -0.07
CA SER A 308 -11.60 -24.63 -0.62
C SER A 308 -13.00 -24.04 -0.75
N GLU A 309 -13.71 -24.34 -1.85
CA GLU A 309 -15.09 -23.92 -2.05
C GLU A 309 -16.07 -24.61 -1.10
N ASP A 310 -15.68 -25.74 -0.50
CA ASP A 310 -16.49 -26.50 0.45
C ASP A 310 -16.32 -26.00 1.89
N GLU A 311 -15.40 -25.04 2.13
CA GLU A 311 -15.16 -24.41 3.42
C GLU A 311 -16.15 -23.26 3.65
N LYS A 312 -16.25 -22.78 4.89
CA LYS A 312 -17.05 -21.61 5.25
C LYS A 312 -16.49 -20.36 4.56
N THR A 313 -17.39 -19.53 4.05
CA THR A 313 -16.99 -18.36 3.27
C THR A 313 -16.24 -17.33 4.12
N ALA A 314 -15.08 -16.92 3.63
CA ALA A 314 -14.33 -15.77 4.11
C ALA A 314 -13.73 -15.04 2.91
N ALA A 315 -14.09 -13.77 2.75
CA ALA A 315 -13.59 -12.90 1.69
C ALA A 315 -13.21 -11.53 2.25
N LEU A 316 -12.20 -10.91 1.69
CA LEU A 316 -11.73 -9.58 2.06
C LEU A 316 -12.10 -8.57 0.98
N ALA A 317 -12.85 -7.55 1.34
CA ALA A 317 -13.11 -6.39 0.49
C ALA A 317 -11.88 -5.46 0.53
N PHE A 318 -11.10 -5.43 -0.56
CA PHE A 318 -9.84 -4.69 -0.57
C PHE A 318 -9.91 -3.38 -1.34
N LYS A 319 -10.93 -3.16 -2.18
CA LYS A 319 -11.10 -1.93 -2.95
C LYS A 319 -12.56 -1.64 -3.21
N ILE A 320 -12.92 -0.36 -3.11
CA ILE A 320 -14.21 0.16 -3.52
C ILE A 320 -13.99 1.17 -4.64
N ALA A 321 -14.78 1.11 -5.69
CA ALA A 321 -14.77 2.06 -6.78
C ALA A 321 -16.19 2.52 -7.12
N THR A 322 -16.33 3.74 -7.60
CA THR A 322 -17.61 4.25 -8.11
C THR A 322 -17.65 4.10 -9.62
N ASP A 323 -18.59 3.30 -10.10
CA ASP A 323 -18.83 3.11 -11.53
C ASP A 323 -20.05 3.91 -11.96
N PRO A 324 -19.99 4.65 -13.10
CA PRO A 324 -21.11 5.49 -13.57
C PRO A 324 -22.38 4.72 -13.89
N TYR A 325 -22.27 3.42 -14.24
CA TYR A 325 -23.39 2.59 -14.72
C TYR A 325 -23.98 1.66 -13.65
N VAL A 326 -23.11 1.08 -12.82
CA VAL A 326 -23.55 0.09 -11.81
C VAL A 326 -23.50 0.65 -10.39
N GLY A 327 -22.97 1.86 -10.21
CA GLY A 327 -22.82 2.51 -8.91
C GLY A 327 -21.61 1.99 -8.14
N ARG A 328 -21.80 1.62 -6.89
CA ARG A 328 -20.73 1.15 -6.01
C ARG A 328 -20.28 -0.25 -6.37
N LEU A 329 -19.04 -0.41 -6.80
CA LEU A 329 -18.40 -1.67 -7.16
C LEU A 329 -17.39 -2.02 -6.06
N THR A 330 -17.55 -3.17 -5.44
CA THR A 330 -16.68 -3.66 -4.39
C THR A 330 -15.83 -4.81 -4.92
N PHE A 331 -14.51 -4.62 -4.91
CA PHE A 331 -13.54 -5.66 -5.24
C PHE A 331 -13.22 -6.47 -3.99
N PHE A 332 -13.22 -7.78 -4.12
CA PHE A 332 -12.90 -8.67 -3.02
C PHE A 332 -12.16 -9.91 -3.50
N ARG A 333 -11.35 -10.47 -2.60
CA ARG A 333 -10.74 -11.78 -2.76
C ARG A 333 -11.44 -12.78 -1.86
N VAL A 334 -11.84 -13.92 -2.42
CA VAL A 334 -12.38 -15.05 -1.67
C VAL A 334 -11.22 -15.94 -1.23
N TYR A 335 -11.03 -16.11 0.07
CA TYR A 335 -9.99 -16.98 0.62
C TYR A 335 -10.51 -18.39 0.88
N SER A 336 -11.77 -18.52 1.29
CA SER A 336 -12.44 -19.80 1.53
C SER A 336 -13.92 -19.71 1.16
N GLY A 337 -14.52 -20.84 0.88
CA GLY A 337 -15.93 -20.89 0.46
C GLY A 337 -16.15 -20.27 -0.92
N LYS A 338 -17.30 -19.69 -1.11
CA LYS A 338 -17.71 -19.04 -2.38
C LYS A 338 -18.70 -17.92 -2.12
N VAL A 339 -18.73 -16.96 -3.04
CA VAL A 339 -19.72 -15.88 -3.08
C VAL A 339 -20.58 -16.09 -4.35
N GLU A 340 -21.89 -16.09 -4.22
CA GLU A 340 -22.85 -16.36 -5.31
C GLU A 340 -23.69 -15.11 -5.61
N ALA A 341 -23.96 -14.86 -6.88
CA ALA A 341 -24.85 -13.78 -7.30
C ALA A 341 -26.28 -14.03 -6.79
N GLY A 342 -26.93 -13.00 -6.28
CA GLY A 342 -28.27 -13.09 -5.68
C GLY A 342 -28.29 -13.57 -4.22
N SER A 343 -27.17 -13.99 -3.65
CA SER A 343 -27.04 -14.45 -2.26
C SER A 343 -26.81 -13.31 -1.27
N TYR A 344 -26.61 -13.69 0.00
CA TYR A 344 -26.23 -12.80 1.09
C TYR A 344 -24.91 -13.25 1.69
N VAL A 345 -24.09 -12.28 2.09
CA VAL A 345 -22.89 -12.46 2.90
C VAL A 345 -23.02 -11.65 4.19
N TYR A 346 -22.33 -12.07 5.22
CA TYR A 346 -22.31 -11.38 6.51
C TYR A 346 -21.11 -10.43 6.59
N ASN A 347 -21.35 -9.13 6.73
CA ASN A 347 -20.29 -8.17 6.98
C ASN A 347 -19.97 -8.14 8.48
N VAL A 348 -18.79 -8.64 8.82
CA VAL A 348 -18.38 -8.86 10.21
C VAL A 348 -18.26 -7.55 10.99
N ARG A 349 -17.75 -6.47 10.36
CA ARG A 349 -17.64 -5.15 10.99
C ARG A 349 -19.00 -4.54 11.33
N SER A 350 -19.94 -4.55 10.39
CA SER A 350 -21.25 -3.91 10.59
C SER A 350 -22.26 -4.81 11.32
N GLY A 351 -21.97 -6.10 11.45
CA GLY A 351 -22.89 -7.07 12.04
C GLY A 351 -24.17 -7.31 11.21
N LYS A 352 -24.12 -7.02 9.90
CA LYS A 352 -25.29 -7.05 9.01
C LYS A 352 -25.08 -7.96 7.82
N LYS A 353 -26.20 -8.49 7.31
CA LYS A 353 -26.22 -9.18 6.02
C LYS A 353 -26.18 -8.18 4.87
N GLU A 354 -25.28 -8.41 3.95
CA GLU A 354 -25.15 -7.66 2.71
C GLU A 354 -25.62 -8.49 1.52
N ARG A 355 -26.41 -7.89 0.65
CA ARG A 355 -26.91 -8.57 -0.56
C ARG A 355 -25.91 -8.45 -1.68
N VAL A 356 -25.54 -9.58 -2.27
CA VAL A 356 -24.72 -9.66 -3.48
C VAL A 356 -25.64 -9.68 -4.68
N SER A 357 -25.90 -8.54 -5.31
CA SER A 357 -26.86 -8.49 -6.43
C SER A 357 -26.32 -9.09 -7.71
N ARG A 358 -25.10 -8.73 -8.09
CA ARG A 358 -24.38 -9.23 -9.28
C ARG A 358 -22.90 -9.36 -8.96
N LEU A 359 -22.25 -10.29 -9.65
CA LEU A 359 -20.81 -10.54 -9.58
C LEU A 359 -20.17 -10.35 -10.94
N PHE A 360 -18.92 -9.91 -10.95
CA PHE A 360 -18.16 -9.66 -12.16
C PHE A 360 -16.71 -10.17 -12.02
N GLN A 361 -16.21 -10.77 -13.09
CA GLN A 361 -14.78 -10.80 -13.35
C GLN A 361 -14.41 -9.55 -14.15
N MET A 362 -13.41 -8.84 -13.66
CA MET A 362 -13.00 -7.57 -14.23
C MET A 362 -11.96 -7.74 -15.33
N HIS A 363 -12.02 -6.87 -16.31
CA HIS A 363 -10.98 -6.67 -17.30
C HIS A 363 -10.74 -5.15 -17.39
N SER A 364 -9.84 -4.64 -16.57
CA SER A 364 -9.69 -3.22 -16.32
C SER A 364 -11.04 -2.60 -15.90
N ASN A 365 -11.63 -1.70 -16.71
CA ASN A 365 -12.95 -1.11 -16.46
C ASN A 365 -14.13 -1.91 -17.03
N LYS A 366 -13.89 -3.00 -17.79
CA LYS A 366 -14.96 -3.85 -18.36
C LYS A 366 -15.41 -4.90 -17.36
N GLN A 367 -16.71 -5.06 -17.24
CA GLN A 367 -17.37 -5.96 -16.30
C GLN A 367 -17.91 -7.19 -17.04
N ASN A 368 -17.39 -8.38 -16.73
CA ASN A 368 -17.88 -9.64 -17.28
C ASN A 368 -18.73 -10.34 -16.20
N PRO A 369 -20.06 -10.46 -16.37
CA PRO A 369 -20.92 -11.07 -15.37
C PRO A 369 -20.55 -12.53 -15.12
N VAL A 370 -20.54 -12.93 -13.83
CA VAL A 370 -20.35 -14.31 -13.40
C VAL A 370 -21.37 -14.66 -12.31
N GLU A 371 -21.70 -15.95 -12.17
CA GLU A 371 -22.64 -16.42 -11.16
C GLU A 371 -21.99 -16.68 -9.81
N VAL A 372 -20.71 -17.08 -9.81
CA VAL A 372 -19.96 -17.50 -8.62
C VAL A 372 -18.52 -17.01 -8.70
N ILE A 373 -18.00 -16.58 -7.55
CA ILE A 373 -16.57 -16.36 -7.31
C ILE A 373 -16.18 -17.29 -6.15
N GLY A 374 -15.33 -18.27 -6.43
CA GLY A 374 -14.89 -19.29 -5.47
C GLY A 374 -13.60 -18.96 -4.75
N ALA A 375 -13.23 -19.79 -3.78
CA ALA A 375 -11.98 -19.69 -3.03
C ALA A 375 -10.77 -19.55 -3.96
N GLY A 376 -9.82 -18.71 -3.57
CA GLY A 376 -8.61 -18.41 -4.35
C GLY A 376 -8.81 -17.43 -5.51
N ASP A 377 -10.03 -16.93 -5.75
CA ASP A 377 -10.32 -16.04 -6.87
C ASP A 377 -10.55 -14.59 -6.41
N ILE A 378 -10.38 -13.68 -7.35
CA ILE A 378 -10.60 -12.23 -7.18
C ILE A 378 -11.72 -11.81 -8.11
N GLY A 379 -12.66 -11.04 -7.58
CA GLY A 379 -13.77 -10.51 -8.36
C GLY A 379 -14.32 -9.22 -7.79
N ALA A 380 -15.39 -8.77 -8.42
CA ALA A 380 -16.10 -7.58 -7.98
C ALA A 380 -17.60 -7.84 -7.85
N GLY A 381 -18.26 -7.15 -6.96
CA GLY A 381 -19.69 -7.28 -6.72
C GLY A 381 -20.39 -5.95 -6.51
N VAL A 382 -21.69 -5.94 -6.77
CA VAL A 382 -22.58 -4.80 -6.52
C VAL A 382 -23.77 -5.23 -5.66
N GLY A 383 -24.35 -4.26 -4.95
CA GLY A 383 -25.53 -4.48 -4.10
C GLY A 383 -25.25 -4.29 -2.60
N PHE A 384 -23.99 -4.21 -2.21
CA PHE A 384 -23.59 -3.94 -0.84
C PHE A 384 -24.00 -2.53 -0.42
N LYS A 385 -24.53 -2.39 0.80
CA LYS A 385 -25.03 -1.11 1.33
C LYS A 385 -24.04 -0.43 2.27
N ASP A 386 -23.45 -1.20 3.19
CA ASP A 386 -22.53 -0.69 4.22
C ASP A 386 -21.23 -1.51 4.24
N ILE A 387 -20.45 -1.37 3.16
CA ILE A 387 -19.16 -2.04 3.02
C ILE A 387 -18.06 -1.00 2.92
N ARG A 388 -16.91 -1.29 3.52
CA ARG A 388 -15.70 -0.46 3.47
C ARG A 388 -14.51 -1.30 3.04
N THR A 389 -13.49 -0.63 2.55
CA THR A 389 -12.19 -1.26 2.30
C THR A 389 -11.64 -1.83 3.62
N GLY A 390 -11.22 -3.10 3.60
CA GLY A 390 -10.78 -3.85 4.78
C GLY A 390 -11.86 -4.69 5.47
N ASP A 391 -13.13 -4.55 5.07
CA ASP A 391 -14.21 -5.36 5.65
C ASP A 391 -14.07 -6.84 5.26
N THR A 392 -14.30 -7.71 6.23
CA THR A 392 -14.42 -9.14 5.99
C THR A 392 -15.88 -9.51 5.73
N LEU A 393 -16.08 -10.21 4.63
CA LEU A 393 -17.35 -10.84 4.25
C LEU A 393 -17.28 -12.33 4.58
N ALA A 394 -18.11 -12.76 5.51
CA ALA A 394 -18.11 -14.13 6.03
C ALA A 394 -19.46 -14.83 5.76
N GLU A 395 -19.50 -16.12 6.04
CA GLU A 395 -20.75 -16.87 6.14
C GLU A 395 -21.46 -16.53 7.45
N GLU A 396 -22.78 -16.41 7.40
CA GLU A 396 -23.58 -16.21 8.62
C GLU A 396 -23.42 -17.41 9.56
N GLY A 397 -23.13 -17.14 10.84
CA GLY A 397 -22.89 -18.15 11.87
C GLY A 397 -21.46 -18.70 11.91
N ALA A 398 -20.56 -18.16 11.07
CA ALA A 398 -19.13 -18.44 11.11
C ALA A 398 -18.31 -17.14 10.91
N PRO A 399 -18.51 -16.13 11.76
CA PRO A 399 -17.83 -14.86 11.61
C PRO A 399 -16.33 -15.02 11.86
N ILE A 400 -15.52 -14.41 11.01
CA ILE A 400 -14.07 -14.33 11.13
C ILE A 400 -13.64 -12.94 10.68
N VAL A 401 -12.77 -12.29 11.42
CA VAL A 401 -12.12 -11.04 11.02
C VAL A 401 -10.77 -11.40 10.46
N LEU A 402 -10.59 -11.22 9.18
CA LEU A 402 -9.28 -11.32 8.54
C LEU A 402 -8.44 -10.11 8.95
N GLU A 403 -7.12 -10.26 8.98
CA GLU A 403 -6.21 -9.18 9.34
C GLU A 403 -6.57 -7.88 8.61
N SER A 404 -6.74 -6.80 9.37
CA SER A 404 -7.06 -5.48 8.83
C SER A 404 -5.86 -4.89 8.10
N MET A 405 -6.15 -4.11 7.07
CA MET A 405 -5.13 -3.29 6.41
C MET A 405 -4.93 -2.01 7.22
N ASP A 406 -3.68 -1.72 7.60
CA ASP A 406 -3.33 -0.48 8.27
C ASP A 406 -3.02 0.59 7.23
N PHE A 407 -3.76 1.70 7.30
CA PHE A 407 -3.54 2.83 6.43
C PHE A 407 -2.96 4.00 7.21
N PRO A 408 -1.94 4.69 6.67
CA PRO A 408 -1.37 5.86 7.32
C PRO A 408 -2.38 7.02 7.36
N ASP A 409 -2.29 7.83 8.40
CA ASP A 409 -3.07 9.06 8.50
C ASP A 409 -2.67 10.08 7.43
N PRO A 410 -3.64 10.85 6.90
CA PRO A 410 -3.35 11.93 5.98
C PRO A 410 -2.44 13.00 6.60
N VAL A 411 -1.46 13.48 5.85
CA VAL A 411 -0.44 14.42 6.34
C VAL A 411 -0.60 15.85 5.84
N ILE A 412 -1.38 16.07 4.78
CA ILE A 412 -1.63 17.38 4.18
C ILE A 412 -3.13 17.62 4.03
N GLY A 413 -3.56 18.86 4.25
CA GLY A 413 -4.95 19.27 4.08
C GLY A 413 -5.09 20.52 3.21
N ILE A 414 -6.19 20.61 2.45
CA ILE A 414 -6.56 21.75 1.62
C ILE A 414 -8.02 22.09 1.88
N ALA A 415 -8.31 23.37 2.13
CA ALA A 415 -9.69 23.84 2.18
C ALA A 415 -10.26 23.90 0.77
N VAL A 416 -11.48 23.40 0.57
CA VAL A 416 -12.17 23.40 -0.71
C VAL A 416 -13.56 24.00 -0.57
N GLU A 417 -13.94 24.82 -1.54
CA GLU A 417 -15.26 25.44 -1.61
C GLU A 417 -15.81 25.33 -3.03
N PRO A 418 -17.12 25.08 -3.21
CA PRO A 418 -17.71 25.10 -4.55
C PRO A 418 -17.74 26.53 -5.08
N LYS A 419 -17.46 26.76 -6.37
CA LYS A 419 -17.57 28.08 -6.97
C LYS A 419 -19.01 28.65 -6.97
N THR A 420 -19.99 27.76 -6.98
CA THR A 420 -21.40 28.13 -6.93
C THR A 420 -22.14 27.35 -5.84
N GLN A 421 -23.11 28.00 -5.19
CA GLN A 421 -23.89 27.34 -4.12
C GLN A 421 -24.72 26.14 -4.64
N LYS A 422 -25.02 26.10 -5.93
CA LYS A 422 -25.74 25.00 -6.59
C LYS A 422 -24.90 23.71 -6.65
N ASP A 423 -23.58 23.82 -6.56
CA ASP A 423 -22.66 22.71 -6.63
C ASP A 423 -22.31 22.13 -5.25
N LEU A 424 -22.87 22.71 -4.16
CA LEU A 424 -22.59 22.24 -2.79
C LEU A 424 -23.00 20.78 -2.58
N ASP A 425 -24.19 20.40 -3.05
CA ASP A 425 -24.69 19.03 -2.92
C ASP A 425 -23.86 18.05 -3.74
N LYS A 426 -23.41 18.45 -4.94
CA LYS A 426 -22.54 17.65 -5.78
C LYS A 426 -21.14 17.50 -5.15
N LEU A 427 -20.59 18.57 -4.57
CA LEU A 427 -19.33 18.55 -3.86
C LEU A 427 -19.40 17.56 -2.67
N SER A 428 -20.42 17.71 -1.84
CA SER A 428 -20.63 16.82 -0.69
C SER A 428 -20.75 15.35 -1.13
N THR A 429 -21.54 15.09 -2.17
CA THR A 429 -21.72 13.73 -2.72
C THR A 429 -20.41 13.20 -3.32
N GLY A 430 -19.68 14.01 -4.07
CA GLY A 430 -18.40 13.63 -4.67
C GLY A 430 -17.36 13.33 -3.61
N LEU A 431 -17.20 14.20 -2.62
CA LEU A 431 -16.28 14.01 -1.51
C LEU A 431 -16.59 12.76 -0.69
N SER A 432 -17.87 12.50 -0.38
CA SER A 432 -18.29 11.29 0.32
C SER A 432 -17.89 10.02 -0.44
N LYS A 433 -18.16 9.99 -1.76
CA LYS A 433 -17.82 8.82 -2.59
C LYS A 433 -16.31 8.61 -2.68
N LEU A 434 -15.53 9.67 -2.86
CA LEU A 434 -14.08 9.58 -2.92
C LEU A 434 -13.48 9.12 -1.57
N ALA A 435 -14.05 9.57 -0.44
CA ALA A 435 -13.63 9.11 0.89
C ALA A 435 -14.02 7.64 1.17
N GLU A 436 -15.07 7.13 0.53
CA GLU A 436 -15.40 5.69 0.59
C GLU A 436 -14.42 4.84 -0.23
N GLU A 437 -13.90 5.37 -1.34
CA GLU A 437 -12.95 4.69 -2.20
C GLU A 437 -11.55 4.62 -1.59
N ASP A 438 -11.11 5.70 -0.94
CA ASP A 438 -9.76 5.86 -0.42
C ASP A 438 -9.74 6.12 1.09
N PRO A 439 -9.32 5.15 1.90
CA PRO A 439 -9.23 5.29 3.36
C PRO A 439 -8.16 6.29 3.82
N THR A 440 -7.18 6.66 2.98
CA THR A 440 -6.19 7.70 3.28
C THR A 440 -6.65 9.10 2.90
N PHE A 441 -7.84 9.22 2.31
CA PHE A 441 -8.49 10.49 2.00
C PHE A 441 -9.58 10.78 3.04
N THR A 442 -9.49 11.91 3.72
CA THR A 442 -10.47 12.31 4.73
C THR A 442 -11.08 13.67 4.41
N VAL A 443 -12.35 13.82 4.77
CA VAL A 443 -13.12 15.06 4.61
C VAL A 443 -13.62 15.48 5.98
N LYS A 444 -13.27 16.68 6.40
CA LYS A 444 -13.74 17.28 7.66
C LYS A 444 -14.27 18.68 7.40
N THR A 445 -15.35 19.04 8.06
CA THR A 445 -15.78 20.44 8.13
C THR A 445 -15.15 21.05 9.37
N ASP A 446 -14.38 22.11 9.18
CA ASP A 446 -13.83 22.89 10.28
C ASP A 446 -14.98 23.61 11.01
N GLU A 447 -15.19 23.26 12.28
CA GLU A 447 -16.30 23.79 13.07
C GLU A 447 -16.20 25.31 13.34
N GLN A 448 -14.99 25.86 13.27
CA GLN A 448 -14.75 27.27 13.54
C GLN A 448 -14.91 28.12 12.27
N SER A 449 -14.36 27.67 11.14
CA SER A 449 -14.42 28.37 9.87
C SER A 449 -15.61 27.99 8.99
N GLY A 450 -16.25 26.86 9.25
CA GLY A 450 -17.29 26.27 8.40
C GLY A 450 -16.75 25.75 7.06
N GLN A 451 -15.44 25.78 6.84
CA GLN A 451 -14.81 25.33 5.60
C GLN A 451 -14.71 23.81 5.53
N THR A 452 -14.89 23.26 4.35
CA THR A 452 -14.61 21.85 4.08
C THR A 452 -13.14 21.67 3.81
N VAL A 453 -12.45 20.90 4.65
CA VAL A 453 -11.04 20.54 4.49
C VAL A 453 -10.95 19.11 4.03
N ILE A 454 -10.24 18.90 2.92
CA ILE A 454 -9.87 17.58 2.41
C ILE A 454 -8.42 17.31 2.77
N SER A 455 -8.12 16.10 3.25
CA SER A 455 -6.77 15.71 3.65
C SER A 455 -6.34 14.41 2.96
N GLY A 456 -5.07 14.29 2.63
CA GLY A 456 -4.47 13.17 1.91
C GLY A 456 -2.98 12.99 2.19
N MET A 457 -2.34 12.07 1.45
CA MET A 457 -0.95 11.64 1.67
C MET A 457 0.08 12.57 1.03
N GLY A 458 -0.30 13.43 0.07
CA GLY A 458 0.61 14.32 -0.61
C GLY A 458 -0.12 15.29 -1.54
N GLU A 459 0.64 16.25 -2.11
CA GLU A 459 0.09 17.25 -3.04
C GLU A 459 -0.51 16.59 -4.28
N LEU A 460 0.19 15.61 -4.87
CA LEU A 460 -0.28 14.89 -6.05
C LEU A 460 -1.57 14.12 -5.76
N HIS A 461 -1.69 13.50 -4.60
CA HIS A 461 -2.90 12.80 -4.18
C HIS A 461 -4.11 13.76 -4.17
N LEU A 462 -3.98 14.91 -3.50
CA LEU A 462 -5.06 15.89 -3.42
C LEU A 462 -5.37 16.54 -4.78
N ASP A 463 -4.36 16.80 -5.62
CA ASP A 463 -4.56 17.30 -6.98
C ASP A 463 -5.41 16.35 -7.83
N ILE A 464 -5.16 15.04 -7.70
CA ILE A 464 -5.95 14.03 -8.41
C ILE A 464 -7.39 13.98 -7.90
N ILE A 465 -7.59 14.03 -6.58
CA ILE A 465 -8.94 14.10 -5.99
C ILE A 465 -9.71 15.32 -6.50
N ILE A 466 -9.06 16.47 -6.54
CA ILE A 466 -9.65 17.72 -7.04
C ILE A 466 -10.00 17.62 -8.53
N ASP A 467 -9.10 17.03 -9.31
CA ASP A 467 -9.35 16.84 -10.74
C ASP A 467 -10.49 15.84 -10.99
N ARG A 468 -10.58 14.76 -10.19
CA ARG A 468 -11.72 13.83 -10.21
C ARG A 468 -13.05 14.52 -9.87
N LEU A 469 -13.06 15.42 -8.88
CA LEU A 469 -14.26 16.22 -8.56
C LEU A 469 -14.72 17.06 -9.77
N ARG A 470 -13.79 17.64 -10.54
CA ARG A 470 -14.12 18.39 -11.75
C ARG A 470 -14.64 17.52 -12.88
N ARG A 471 -13.95 16.42 -13.19
CA ARG A 471 -14.25 15.57 -14.36
C ARG A 471 -15.42 14.61 -14.12
N GLU A 472 -15.41 13.88 -13.01
CA GLU A 472 -16.40 12.84 -12.73
C GLU A 472 -17.69 13.42 -12.13
N PHE A 473 -17.56 14.39 -11.22
CA PHE A 473 -18.71 14.98 -10.51
C PHE A 473 -19.15 16.33 -11.07
N ARG A 474 -18.39 16.88 -12.02
CA ARG A 474 -18.68 18.19 -12.67
C ARG A 474 -18.86 19.32 -11.66
N VAL A 475 -17.96 19.39 -10.70
CA VAL A 475 -17.92 20.41 -9.64
C VAL A 475 -16.70 21.30 -9.82
N GLU A 476 -16.94 22.59 -10.05
CA GLU A 476 -15.87 23.59 -10.02
C GLU A 476 -15.64 24.05 -8.58
N ILE A 477 -14.38 23.99 -8.13
CA ILE A 477 -14.00 24.32 -6.77
C ILE A 477 -12.92 25.41 -6.71
N ASN A 478 -12.98 26.21 -5.66
CA ASN A 478 -11.87 27.05 -5.20
C ASN A 478 -11.05 26.27 -4.18
N GLN A 479 -9.74 26.43 -4.24
CA GLN A 479 -8.78 25.75 -3.37
C GLN A 479 -8.09 26.78 -2.48
N GLY A 480 -8.00 26.47 -1.19
CA GLY A 480 -7.12 27.17 -0.26
C GLY A 480 -5.65 26.78 -0.45
N LYS A 481 -4.77 27.37 0.34
CA LYS A 481 -3.37 26.94 0.40
C LYS A 481 -3.26 25.61 1.14
N PRO A 482 -2.36 24.69 0.71
CA PRO A 482 -2.08 23.47 1.44
C PRO A 482 -1.64 23.76 2.87
N GLN A 483 -2.08 22.94 3.80
CA GLN A 483 -1.73 23.04 5.21
C GLN A 483 -1.28 21.69 5.73
N VAL A 484 -0.32 21.72 6.64
CA VAL A 484 0.22 20.54 7.29
C VAL A 484 -0.72 20.11 8.41
N ASN A 485 -0.97 18.82 8.52
CA ASN A 485 -1.71 18.24 9.62
C ASN A 485 -0.77 18.06 10.84
N TYR A 486 -0.75 19.06 11.69
CA TYR A 486 -0.04 18.98 12.96
C TYR A 486 -0.73 18.00 13.92
N LYS A 487 0.04 17.45 14.84
CA LYS A 487 -0.43 16.69 16.00
C LYS A 487 0.08 17.34 17.29
N GLU A 488 -0.42 16.92 18.42
CA GLU A 488 0.11 17.28 19.73
C GLU A 488 0.66 16.05 20.44
N ALA A 489 1.58 16.24 21.36
CA ALA A 489 2.08 15.21 22.25
C ALA A 489 2.35 15.81 23.63
N ILE A 490 2.45 14.98 24.65
CA ILE A 490 2.85 15.39 26.00
C ILE A 490 4.18 14.76 26.37
N THR A 491 4.97 15.45 27.18
CA THR A 491 6.35 15.06 27.52
C THR A 491 6.54 14.59 28.96
N LYS A 492 5.53 14.80 29.82
CA LYS A 492 5.62 14.50 31.26
C LYS A 492 4.38 13.76 31.74
N THR A 493 4.55 12.93 32.76
CA THR A 493 3.42 12.28 33.44
C THR A 493 2.90 13.19 34.55
N VAL A 494 1.60 13.34 34.61
CA VAL A 494 0.89 14.13 35.62
C VAL A 494 -0.09 13.23 36.35
N ASN A 495 -0.06 13.28 37.68
CA ASN A 495 -1.08 12.69 38.55
C ASN A 495 -2.17 13.74 38.83
N LEU A 496 -3.40 13.39 38.54
CA LEU A 496 -4.53 14.31 38.70
C LEU A 496 -5.76 13.58 39.28
N ARG A 497 -6.42 14.26 40.21
CA ARG A 497 -7.77 13.90 40.64
C ARG A 497 -8.77 14.87 40.02
N GLU A 498 -9.76 14.35 39.29
CA GLU A 498 -10.84 15.14 38.71
C GLU A 498 -12.19 14.73 39.29
N VAL A 499 -12.92 15.71 39.76
CA VAL A 499 -14.26 15.52 40.33
C VAL A 499 -15.27 16.29 39.50
N TYR A 500 -16.07 15.57 38.74
CA TYR A 500 -17.22 16.15 38.06
C TYR A 500 -18.46 16.09 38.93
N LYS A 501 -18.96 17.25 39.31
CA LYS A 501 -20.19 17.39 40.09
C LYS A 501 -21.07 18.48 39.49
N LYS A 502 -22.31 18.12 39.16
CA LYS A 502 -23.32 19.06 38.68
C LYS A 502 -24.65 18.75 39.32
N GLN A 503 -25.27 19.76 39.94
CA GLN A 503 -26.55 19.64 40.60
C GLN A 503 -27.47 20.72 40.04
N SER A 504 -28.56 20.34 39.41
CA SER A 504 -29.57 21.24 38.86
C SER A 504 -30.96 20.66 39.10
N GLY A 505 -31.54 20.96 40.26
CA GLY A 505 -32.96 20.74 40.58
C GLY A 505 -33.52 19.36 40.20
N GLY A 506 -32.94 18.26 40.75
CA GLY A 506 -33.34 16.88 40.46
C GLY A 506 -32.18 15.90 40.68
N ARG A 507 -32.13 14.80 39.91
CA ARG A 507 -31.01 13.85 39.93
C ARG A 507 -29.73 14.58 39.54
N GLY A 508 -28.72 14.58 40.41
CA GLY A 508 -27.41 15.18 40.16
C GLY A 508 -26.56 14.38 39.16
N LYS A 509 -25.36 14.87 38.90
CA LYS A 509 -24.31 14.20 38.15
C LYS A 509 -23.05 14.17 39.01
N PHE A 510 -22.43 13.00 39.15
CA PHE A 510 -21.22 12.85 39.95
C PHE A 510 -20.29 11.80 39.34
N ALA A 511 -19.01 12.14 39.23
CA ALA A 511 -17.93 11.21 38.94
C ALA A 511 -16.62 11.76 39.53
N ASP A 512 -15.83 10.88 40.12
CA ASP A 512 -14.54 11.20 40.73
C ASP A 512 -13.52 10.16 40.23
N ILE A 513 -12.46 10.60 39.56
CA ILE A 513 -11.41 9.76 39.03
C ILE A 513 -10.03 10.29 39.43
N ILE A 514 -9.11 9.38 39.72
CA ILE A 514 -7.71 9.66 39.97
C ILE A 514 -6.91 8.94 38.87
N VAL A 515 -6.18 9.71 38.09
CA VAL A 515 -5.48 9.22 36.93
C VAL A 515 -4.01 9.67 36.88
N ASN A 516 -3.15 8.84 36.35
CA ASN A 516 -1.86 9.26 35.78
C ASN A 516 -2.02 9.42 34.28
N VAL A 517 -1.66 10.58 33.76
CA VAL A 517 -1.72 10.88 32.33
C VAL A 517 -0.29 11.25 31.89
N GLY A 518 0.23 10.55 30.91
CA GLY A 518 1.61 10.72 30.45
C GLY A 518 1.87 10.14 29.06
N PRO A 519 3.13 10.20 28.60
CA PRO A 519 3.56 9.54 27.38
C PRO A 519 3.34 8.03 27.46
N VAL A 520 3.11 7.37 26.31
CA VAL A 520 3.02 5.91 26.22
C VAL A 520 4.35 5.25 26.55
N ASP A 521 4.30 3.98 26.93
CA ASP A 521 5.50 3.19 27.15
C ASP A 521 6.26 2.96 25.84
N GLU A 522 7.59 2.81 25.90
CA GLU A 522 8.45 2.64 24.72
C GLU A 522 8.07 1.40 23.89
N ASP A 523 7.49 0.39 24.53
CA ASP A 523 7.07 -0.86 23.91
C ASP A 523 5.69 -0.75 23.21
N PHE A 524 4.94 0.32 23.48
CA PHE A 524 3.61 0.53 22.92
C PHE A 524 3.70 1.13 21.51
N LYS A 525 3.54 0.30 20.48
CA LYS A 525 3.68 0.69 19.07
C LYS A 525 2.35 0.90 18.33
N GLU A 526 1.23 0.58 18.99
CA GLU A 526 -0.10 0.60 18.36
C GLU A 526 -0.64 2.02 18.12
N GLY A 527 -0.05 3.05 18.73
CA GLY A 527 -0.58 4.42 18.69
C GLY A 527 -1.89 4.58 19.46
N GLY A 528 -2.36 5.82 19.62
CA GLY A 528 -3.61 6.09 20.30
C GLY A 528 -3.54 5.98 21.82
N LEU A 529 -4.61 5.47 22.47
CA LEU A 529 -4.73 5.43 23.92
C LEU A 529 -4.22 4.11 24.53
N GLN A 530 -3.16 4.18 25.31
CA GLN A 530 -2.73 3.12 26.20
C GLN A 530 -3.47 3.25 27.54
N PHE A 531 -4.57 2.53 27.73
CA PHE A 531 -5.38 2.59 28.94
C PHE A 531 -5.06 1.44 29.89
N VAL A 532 -4.69 1.78 31.13
CA VAL A 532 -4.35 0.81 32.17
C VAL A 532 -5.29 1.00 33.36
N ASN A 533 -6.08 0.00 33.66
CA ASN A 533 -6.95 0.00 34.85
C ASN A 533 -6.22 -0.57 36.04
N LYS A 534 -6.01 0.27 37.08
CA LYS A 534 -5.39 -0.10 38.39
C LYS A 534 -6.36 0.02 39.56
N VAL A 535 -7.65 0.24 39.28
CA VAL A 535 -8.65 0.39 40.34
C VAL A 535 -8.80 -0.92 41.14
N THR A 536 -8.68 -0.83 42.44
CA THR A 536 -8.85 -1.93 43.37
C THR A 536 -10.04 -1.67 44.31
N GLY A 537 -10.65 -2.72 44.86
CA GLY A 537 -11.71 -2.58 45.88
C GLY A 537 -13.10 -2.17 45.40
N GLY A 538 -13.30 -1.99 44.07
CA GLY A 538 -14.62 -1.64 43.52
C GLY A 538 -15.05 -0.20 43.77
N ASN A 539 -14.12 0.72 44.06
CA ASN A 539 -14.38 2.14 44.26
C ASN A 539 -15.03 2.82 43.06
N ILE A 540 -14.69 2.35 41.85
CA ILE A 540 -15.41 2.65 40.62
C ILE A 540 -16.05 1.35 40.11
N PRO A 541 -17.38 1.29 39.92
CA PRO A 541 -18.05 0.13 39.33
C PRO A 541 -17.47 -0.23 37.96
N LYS A 542 -17.33 -1.52 37.68
CA LYS A 542 -16.73 -2.02 36.43
C LYS A 542 -17.43 -1.49 35.17
N GLU A 543 -18.73 -1.20 35.27
CA GLU A 543 -19.55 -0.66 34.17
C GLU A 543 -19.20 0.78 33.78
N PHE A 544 -18.48 1.55 34.63
CA PHE A 544 -18.07 2.93 34.34
C PHE A 544 -16.64 3.04 33.84
N ILE A 545 -15.81 2.00 33.98
CA ILE A 545 -14.42 2.00 33.52
C ILE A 545 -14.33 2.17 32.00
N PRO A 546 -15.13 1.47 31.14
CA PRO A 546 -15.14 1.71 29.70
C PRO A 546 -15.56 3.14 29.33
N SER A 547 -16.39 3.79 30.17
CA SER A 547 -16.81 5.18 29.94
C SER A 547 -15.66 6.17 30.19
N VAL A 548 -14.79 5.89 31.16
CA VAL A 548 -13.55 6.66 31.37
C VAL A 548 -12.62 6.52 30.17
N GLN A 549 -12.36 5.30 29.71
CA GLN A 549 -11.55 5.04 28.53
C GLN A 549 -12.08 5.78 27.31
N LYS A 550 -13.36 5.62 27.00
CA LYS A 550 -14.02 6.29 25.87
C LYS A 550 -13.95 7.82 25.98
N GLY A 551 -14.05 8.36 27.21
CA GLY A 551 -13.90 9.80 27.46
C GLY A 551 -12.51 10.31 27.07
N PHE A 552 -11.44 9.59 27.40
CA PHE A 552 -10.07 9.92 26.98
C PHE A 552 -9.88 9.74 25.45
N GLU A 553 -10.36 8.65 24.84
CA GLU A 553 -10.29 8.43 23.40
C GLU A 553 -10.96 9.56 22.61
N ASN A 554 -12.11 10.03 23.06
CA ASN A 554 -12.78 11.16 22.43
C ASN A 554 -12.06 12.50 22.68
N ALA A 555 -11.47 12.68 23.86
CA ALA A 555 -10.73 13.89 24.21
C ALA A 555 -9.44 14.06 23.38
N MET A 556 -8.76 12.95 23.07
CA MET A 556 -7.53 12.95 22.27
C MET A 556 -7.71 13.51 20.85
N LYS A 557 -8.92 13.55 20.33
CA LYS A 557 -9.22 14.14 19.01
C LYS A 557 -8.94 15.64 18.94
N SER A 558 -8.79 16.31 20.10
CA SER A 558 -8.51 17.73 20.20
C SER A 558 -7.52 18.01 21.32
N GLY A 559 -6.32 18.47 20.97
CA GLY A 559 -5.26 18.80 21.91
C GLY A 559 -5.48 20.14 22.63
N VAL A 560 -4.58 20.45 23.56
CA VAL A 560 -4.71 21.61 24.46
C VAL A 560 -3.94 22.86 23.99
N LEU A 561 -3.05 22.74 22.98
CA LEU A 561 -2.28 23.87 22.43
C LEU A 561 -3.03 24.58 21.30
N GLY A 562 -3.35 23.86 20.26
CA GLY A 562 -3.97 24.40 19.05
C GLY A 562 -5.21 23.61 18.59
N GLY A 563 -5.65 22.64 19.41
CA GLY A 563 -6.79 21.78 19.07
C GLY A 563 -6.43 20.65 18.09
N PHE A 564 -5.15 20.40 17.84
CA PHE A 564 -4.70 19.31 17.00
C PHE A 564 -4.85 17.95 17.74
N PRO A 565 -5.12 16.86 17.03
CA PRO A 565 -5.26 15.56 17.67
C PRO A 565 -3.97 15.13 18.39
N LEU A 566 -4.12 14.48 19.55
CA LEU A 566 -3.00 13.86 20.25
C LEU A 566 -2.65 12.54 19.57
N ASP A 567 -1.36 12.31 19.29
CA ASP A 567 -0.90 11.10 18.59
C ASP A 567 -1.02 9.86 19.47
N SER A 568 -0.53 9.97 20.71
CA SER A 568 -0.55 8.87 21.67
C SER A 568 -0.65 9.38 23.11
N LEU A 569 -1.26 8.59 23.99
CA LEU A 569 -1.47 8.94 25.39
C LEU A 569 -1.54 7.69 26.25
N LYS A 570 -0.81 7.68 27.37
CA LYS A 570 -0.99 6.69 28.43
C LYS A 570 -1.86 7.25 29.52
N VAL A 571 -2.90 6.50 29.90
CA VAL A 571 -3.76 6.81 31.04
C VAL A 571 -3.82 5.60 31.96
N GLU A 572 -3.38 5.78 33.19
CA GLU A 572 -3.56 4.80 34.26
C GLU A 572 -4.69 5.29 35.17
N LEU A 573 -5.80 4.59 35.18
CA LEU A 573 -6.90 4.84 36.15
C LEU A 573 -6.54 4.17 37.48
N LEU A 574 -6.17 5.00 38.45
CA LEU A 574 -5.65 4.53 39.74
C LEU A 574 -6.75 4.24 40.73
N ASP A 575 -7.70 5.19 40.88
CA ASP A 575 -8.77 5.13 41.91
C ASP A 575 -9.87 6.14 41.55
N GLY A 576 -10.89 6.21 42.38
CA GLY A 576 -11.96 7.18 42.28
C GLY A 576 -13.11 6.90 43.21
N SER A 577 -14.24 7.55 42.99
CA SER A 577 -15.47 7.26 43.73
C SER A 577 -16.71 7.50 42.88
N PHE A 578 -17.81 6.91 43.27
CA PHE A 578 -19.10 7.08 42.63
C PHE A 578 -20.19 7.39 43.67
N HIS A 579 -21.29 7.95 43.20
CA HIS A 579 -22.48 8.17 44.00
C HIS A 579 -23.61 7.26 43.51
N PRO A 580 -24.27 6.46 44.36
CA PRO A 580 -25.24 5.44 43.93
C PRO A 580 -26.40 5.95 43.06
N VAL A 581 -26.77 7.25 43.26
CA VAL A 581 -27.92 7.86 42.54
C VAL A 581 -27.47 8.79 41.42
N ASP A 582 -26.34 9.52 41.60
CA ASP A 582 -25.94 10.63 40.72
C ASP A 582 -24.84 10.23 39.74
N SER A 583 -24.29 9.02 39.86
CA SER A 583 -23.28 8.53 38.89
C SER A 583 -23.94 7.80 37.72
N ASP A 584 -23.44 8.09 36.55
CA ASP A 584 -23.78 7.41 35.30
C ASP A 584 -22.59 7.41 34.35
N GLN A 585 -22.69 6.66 33.23
CA GLN A 585 -21.65 6.54 32.23
C GLN A 585 -21.21 7.91 31.65
N LEU A 586 -22.18 8.78 31.38
CA LEU A 586 -21.92 10.12 30.84
C LEU A 586 -21.12 11.00 31.83
N SER A 587 -21.37 10.88 33.12
CA SER A 587 -20.64 11.64 34.15
C SER A 587 -19.17 11.24 34.17
N PHE A 588 -18.85 9.95 34.02
CA PHE A 588 -17.47 9.46 33.91
C PHE A 588 -16.79 9.83 32.58
N GLU A 589 -17.51 9.85 31.44
CA GLU A 589 -16.98 10.36 30.18
C GLU A 589 -16.61 11.85 30.30
N ILE A 590 -17.46 12.66 30.94
CA ILE A 590 -17.19 14.10 31.15
C ILE A 590 -16.02 14.31 32.13
N ALA A 591 -15.95 13.54 33.19
CA ALA A 591 -14.83 13.61 34.15
C ALA A 591 -13.50 13.26 33.43
N ALA A 592 -13.49 12.23 32.60
CA ALA A 592 -12.31 11.86 31.79
C ALA A 592 -11.90 12.98 30.82
N LEU A 593 -12.86 13.63 30.17
CA LEU A 593 -12.58 14.75 29.25
C LEU A 593 -12.00 15.96 30.01
N GLN A 594 -12.50 16.26 31.21
CA GLN A 594 -11.95 17.34 32.02
C GLN A 594 -10.57 16.99 32.58
N ALA A 595 -10.38 15.74 33.02
CA ALA A 595 -9.10 15.25 33.50
C ALA A 595 -8.04 15.31 32.36
N TYR A 596 -8.40 14.94 31.15
CA TYR A 596 -7.55 15.06 29.97
C TYR A 596 -7.07 16.50 29.76
N LYS A 597 -7.99 17.46 29.70
CA LYS A 597 -7.66 18.87 29.50
C LYS A 597 -6.73 19.41 30.58
N ASN A 598 -7.05 19.13 31.84
CA ASN A 598 -6.30 19.62 32.99
C ASN A 598 -4.92 18.97 33.10
N ALA A 599 -4.81 17.66 32.84
CA ALA A 599 -3.55 16.94 32.90
C ALA A 599 -2.65 17.27 31.71
N CYS A 600 -3.15 17.25 30.48
CA CYS A 600 -2.35 17.53 29.28
C CYS A 600 -1.80 18.96 29.28
N ALA A 601 -2.55 19.95 29.80
CA ALA A 601 -2.05 21.33 29.95
C ALA A 601 -0.82 21.42 30.88
N GLN A 602 -0.70 20.53 31.86
CA GLN A 602 0.42 20.48 32.83
C GLN A 602 1.53 19.50 32.40
N ALA A 603 1.23 18.58 31.50
CA ALA A 603 2.12 17.50 31.06
C ALA A 603 3.19 17.91 30.04
N GLY A 604 3.44 19.22 29.88
CA GLY A 604 4.41 19.74 28.92
C GLY A 604 4.00 19.44 27.46
N PRO A 605 2.85 19.99 27.02
CA PRO A 605 2.37 19.74 25.67
C PRO A 605 3.29 20.36 24.62
N VAL A 606 3.52 19.63 23.52
CA VAL A 606 4.36 20.04 22.38
C VAL A 606 3.60 19.86 21.08
N LEU A 607 3.85 20.76 20.13
CA LEU A 607 3.35 20.64 18.76
C LEU A 607 4.26 19.70 17.97
N MET A 608 3.65 18.80 17.21
CA MET A 608 4.33 17.81 16.39
C MET A 608 4.05 18.09 14.92
N GLU A 609 5.09 18.06 14.08
CA GLU A 609 4.98 18.21 12.62
C GLU A 609 5.32 16.91 11.90
N PRO A 610 4.70 16.62 10.75
CA PRO A 610 5.04 15.46 9.95
C PRO A 610 6.42 15.64 9.31
N MET A 611 7.27 14.64 9.51
CA MET A 611 8.59 14.52 8.89
C MET A 611 8.51 13.55 7.73
N MET A 612 9.16 13.92 6.64
CA MET A 612 9.17 13.15 5.40
C MET A 612 10.58 12.60 5.15
N LYS A 613 10.65 11.34 4.77
CA LYS A 613 11.83 10.75 4.15
C LYS A 613 11.91 11.23 2.72
N LEU A 614 13.02 11.86 2.36
CA LEU A 614 13.27 12.41 1.03
C LEU A 614 14.51 11.76 0.43
N ASP A 615 14.36 11.20 -0.75
CA ASP A 615 15.45 10.73 -1.59
C ASP A 615 15.53 11.59 -2.84
N VAL A 616 16.68 12.19 -3.09
CA VAL A 616 16.93 13.03 -4.26
C VAL A 616 18.01 12.40 -5.11
N ILE A 617 17.68 12.06 -6.35
CA ILE A 617 18.66 11.60 -7.35
C ILE A 617 19.07 12.82 -8.17
N THR A 618 20.33 13.22 -8.08
CA THR A 618 20.87 14.43 -8.71
C THR A 618 22.23 14.18 -9.35
N PRO A 619 22.59 14.90 -10.43
CA PRO A 619 23.96 14.92 -10.90
C PRO A 619 24.93 15.39 -9.80
N GLU A 620 26.16 14.85 -9.79
CA GLU A 620 27.16 15.17 -8.77
C GLU A 620 27.44 16.68 -8.69
N GLU A 621 27.46 17.37 -9.82
CA GLU A 621 27.68 18.82 -9.92
C GLU A 621 26.60 19.66 -9.21
N ASN A 622 25.37 19.17 -9.12
CA ASN A 622 24.24 19.85 -8.47
C ASN A 622 24.04 19.45 -7.01
N MET A 623 24.79 18.44 -6.52
CA MET A 623 24.61 17.90 -5.17
C MET A 623 24.75 18.96 -4.07
N GLY A 624 25.74 19.84 -4.19
CA GLY A 624 25.98 20.93 -3.23
C GLY A 624 24.79 21.90 -3.13
N ASP A 625 24.20 22.26 -4.25
CA ASP A 625 23.04 23.16 -4.31
C ASP A 625 21.78 22.48 -3.74
N VAL A 626 21.60 21.20 -4.02
CA VAL A 626 20.49 20.39 -3.47
C VAL A 626 20.61 20.32 -1.93
N ILE A 627 21.79 19.98 -1.41
CA ILE A 627 22.02 19.95 0.05
C ILE A 627 21.82 21.33 0.68
N GLY A 628 22.30 22.38 0.01
CA GLY A 628 22.12 23.76 0.45
C GLY A 628 20.63 24.16 0.54
N ASP A 629 19.81 23.75 -0.43
CA ASP A 629 18.37 24.00 -0.41
C ASP A 629 17.66 23.18 0.69
N LEU A 630 18.02 21.91 0.86
CA LEU A 630 17.47 21.06 1.92
C LEU A 630 17.78 21.62 3.32
N ASN A 631 19.00 22.10 3.55
CA ASN A 631 19.36 22.74 4.82
C ASN A 631 18.54 24.01 5.09
N LYS A 632 18.25 24.82 4.05
CA LYS A 632 17.37 26.00 4.19
C LYS A 632 15.93 25.59 4.56
N ARG A 633 15.51 24.40 4.15
CA ARG A 633 14.19 23.81 4.46
C ARG A 633 14.17 23.01 5.75
N ARG A 634 15.14 23.20 6.62
CA ARG A 634 15.28 22.48 7.90
C ARG A 634 15.49 20.97 7.72
N GLY A 635 15.90 20.53 6.54
CA GLY A 635 16.17 19.12 6.27
C GLY A 635 17.45 18.65 6.95
N GLN A 636 17.45 17.42 7.39
CA GLN A 636 18.61 16.72 7.93
C GLN A 636 19.08 15.69 6.92
N VAL A 637 20.25 15.90 6.34
CA VAL A 637 20.86 14.94 5.42
C VAL A 637 21.41 13.77 6.22
N GLU A 638 20.87 12.58 5.98
CA GLU A 638 21.25 11.36 6.70
C GLU A 638 22.37 10.60 6.00
N GLY A 639 22.43 10.68 4.68
CA GLY A 639 23.42 9.96 3.89
C GLY A 639 23.47 10.38 2.44
N MET A 640 24.52 9.94 1.78
CA MET A 640 24.72 10.10 0.36
C MET A 640 25.23 8.80 -0.23
N GLU A 641 24.61 8.36 -1.32
CA GLU A 641 24.95 7.13 -2.03
C GLU A 641 25.27 7.42 -3.49
N ASN A 642 26.04 6.55 -4.10
CA ASN A 642 26.32 6.64 -5.52
C ASN A 642 25.23 5.89 -6.30
N SER A 643 24.52 6.60 -7.18
CA SER A 643 23.75 5.96 -8.22
C SER A 643 24.67 5.50 -9.36
N ARG A 644 24.22 4.54 -10.13
CA ARG A 644 24.99 3.94 -11.23
C ARG A 644 25.25 4.83 -12.42
N SER A 645 24.30 5.70 -12.69
CA SER A 645 24.38 6.65 -13.81
C SER A 645 25.38 7.77 -13.60
N GLY A 646 26.22 7.72 -12.53
CA GLY A 646 27.06 8.82 -12.11
C GLY A 646 26.30 9.91 -11.33
N ALA A 647 25.03 9.68 -11.05
CA ALA A 647 24.23 10.54 -10.20
C ALA A 647 24.48 10.21 -8.72
N ARG A 648 24.15 11.15 -7.83
CA ARG A 648 24.19 10.99 -6.38
C ARG A 648 22.78 10.87 -5.83
N ILE A 649 22.58 9.99 -4.87
CA ILE A 649 21.34 9.89 -4.10
C ILE A 649 21.59 10.58 -2.76
N VAL A 650 20.87 11.67 -2.52
CA VAL A 650 20.88 12.38 -1.25
C VAL A 650 19.66 11.93 -0.46
N LYS A 651 19.90 11.30 0.69
CA LYS A 651 18.86 10.87 1.64
C LYS A 651 18.74 11.90 2.75
N ALA A 652 17.54 12.37 3.01
CA ALA A 652 17.29 13.38 4.03
C ALA A 652 15.93 13.16 4.71
N THR A 653 15.84 13.61 5.97
CA THR A 653 14.57 13.78 6.67
C THR A 653 14.21 15.25 6.70
N VAL A 654 13.02 15.60 6.21
CA VAL A 654 12.59 16.98 6.00
C VAL A 654 11.18 17.21 6.57
N PRO A 655 10.91 18.39 7.18
CA PRO A 655 9.54 18.72 7.60
C PRO A 655 8.66 19.05 6.40
N LEU A 656 7.48 18.44 6.33
CA LEU A 656 6.54 18.64 5.21
C LEU A 656 6.18 20.12 5.01
N ALA A 657 6.09 20.89 6.08
CA ALA A 657 5.77 22.32 6.02
C ALA A 657 6.70 23.14 5.12
N GLU A 658 7.96 22.72 4.98
CA GLU A 658 8.97 23.40 4.16
C GLU A 658 9.06 22.85 2.72
N MET A 659 8.31 21.79 2.42
CA MET A 659 8.46 21.05 1.16
C MET A 659 7.47 21.46 0.08
N PHE A 660 6.50 22.32 0.37
CA PHE A 660 5.59 22.82 -0.64
C PHE A 660 6.36 23.54 -1.77
N GLY A 661 6.06 23.15 -3.01
CA GLY A 661 6.77 23.65 -4.19
C GLY A 661 8.20 23.16 -4.38
N TYR A 662 8.68 22.20 -3.57
CA TYR A 662 10.04 21.69 -3.63
C TYR A 662 10.41 21.12 -5.00
N VAL A 663 9.51 20.37 -5.64
CA VAL A 663 9.74 19.75 -6.96
C VAL A 663 10.09 20.83 -8.01
N THR A 664 9.40 21.97 -7.98
CA THR A 664 9.68 23.10 -8.86
C THR A 664 11.04 23.74 -8.56
N ALA A 665 11.36 23.92 -7.28
CA ALA A 665 12.66 24.44 -6.87
C ALA A 665 13.80 23.49 -7.28
N LEU A 666 13.64 22.18 -7.06
CA LEU A 666 14.60 21.16 -7.44
C LEU A 666 14.87 21.17 -8.95
N ARG A 667 13.81 21.22 -9.78
CA ARG A 667 13.92 21.34 -11.24
C ARG A 667 14.69 22.59 -11.65
N THR A 668 14.46 23.71 -10.99
CA THR A 668 15.18 24.96 -11.28
C THR A 668 16.66 24.85 -10.94
N ILE A 669 16.99 24.33 -9.76
CA ILE A 669 18.37 24.16 -9.30
C ILE A 669 19.16 23.20 -10.18
N THR A 670 18.53 22.14 -10.66
CA THR A 670 19.19 21.07 -11.41
C THR A 670 18.93 21.08 -12.90
N SER A 671 18.29 22.13 -13.43
CA SER A 671 17.88 22.25 -14.84
C SER A 671 17.04 21.04 -15.30
N GLY A 672 16.18 20.54 -14.43
CA GLY A 672 15.29 19.40 -14.69
C GLY A 672 15.96 18.03 -14.63
N ARG A 673 17.24 17.93 -14.25
CA ARG A 673 18.01 16.68 -14.25
C ARG A 673 17.93 15.86 -12.97
N ALA A 674 17.36 16.42 -11.88
CA ALA A 674 17.14 15.69 -10.65
C ALA A 674 15.69 15.23 -10.52
N THR A 675 15.52 14.10 -9.85
CA THR A 675 14.23 13.54 -9.44
C THR A 675 14.21 13.40 -7.93
N SER A 676 13.02 13.45 -7.32
CA SER A 676 12.86 13.26 -5.89
C SER A 676 11.69 12.33 -5.59
N SER A 677 11.83 11.57 -4.52
CA SER A 677 10.79 10.77 -3.92
C SER A 677 10.65 11.18 -2.46
N MET A 678 9.43 11.47 -2.01
CA MET A 678 9.16 11.92 -0.66
C MET A 678 8.05 11.07 -0.05
N GLN A 679 8.30 10.51 1.14
CA GLN A 679 7.38 9.62 1.84
C GLN A 679 7.24 10.06 3.30
N TYR A 680 6.02 9.96 3.86
CA TYR A 680 5.81 10.16 5.29
C TYR A 680 6.63 9.15 6.12
N ASP A 681 7.30 9.64 7.16
CA ASP A 681 8.07 8.81 8.07
C ASP A 681 7.46 8.82 9.48
N HIS A 682 7.49 9.98 10.15
CA HIS A 682 6.97 10.12 11.51
C HIS A 682 6.58 11.57 11.82
N HIS A 683 5.98 11.81 12.99
CA HIS A 683 5.82 13.14 13.55
C HIS A 683 6.96 13.46 14.54
N ALA A 684 7.52 14.66 14.46
CA ALA A 684 8.58 15.14 15.35
C ALA A 684 8.19 16.45 16.05
N PRO A 685 8.72 16.73 17.25
CA PRO A 685 8.46 17.98 17.94
C PRO A 685 8.97 19.19 17.16
N VAL A 686 8.13 20.21 17.05
CA VAL A 686 8.48 21.49 16.43
C VAL A 686 9.23 22.36 17.43
N SER A 687 10.22 23.15 16.96
CA SER A 687 10.89 24.12 17.82
C SER A 687 9.90 25.15 18.40
N SER A 688 10.17 25.64 19.60
CA SER A 688 9.27 26.56 20.31
C SER A 688 8.93 27.84 19.53
N GLY A 689 9.88 28.36 18.74
CA GLY A 689 9.65 29.53 17.88
C GLY A 689 8.68 29.27 16.75
N ILE A 690 8.82 28.13 16.07
CA ILE A 690 7.93 27.72 14.97
C ILE A 690 6.55 27.35 15.52
N ALA A 691 6.52 26.61 16.64
CA ALA A 691 5.25 26.26 17.31
C ALA A 691 4.43 27.52 17.64
N LYS A 692 5.10 28.56 18.18
CA LYS A 692 4.45 29.83 18.48
C LYS A 692 3.90 30.50 17.21
N ALA A 693 4.66 30.55 16.12
CA ALA A 693 4.22 31.13 14.85
C ALA A 693 3.01 30.40 14.27
N VAL A 694 3.03 29.05 14.28
CA VAL A 694 1.90 28.22 13.81
C VAL A 694 0.65 28.47 14.64
N LEU A 695 0.78 28.49 15.98
CA LEU A 695 -0.34 28.71 16.89
C LEU A 695 -0.91 30.16 16.79
N GLU A 696 -0.05 31.16 16.54
CA GLU A 696 -0.49 32.54 16.28
C GLU A 696 -1.23 32.68 14.94
N GLU A 697 -0.75 32.02 13.89
CA GLU A 697 -1.44 31.99 12.59
C GLU A 697 -2.82 31.36 12.71
N MET A 698 -2.94 30.29 13.47
CA MET A 698 -4.24 29.64 13.74
C MET A 698 -5.19 30.54 14.51
N LYS A 699 -4.71 31.26 15.55
CA LYS A 699 -5.53 32.23 16.31
C LYS A 699 -5.96 33.40 15.43
N GLY A 700 -5.09 33.92 14.57
CA GLY A 700 -5.42 35.01 13.65
C GLY A 700 -6.51 34.64 12.64
N ARG A 701 -6.63 33.37 12.27
CA ARG A 701 -7.72 32.85 11.40
C ARG A 701 -9.05 32.83 12.14
N VAL A 702 -9.07 32.44 13.39
CA VAL A 702 -10.28 32.43 14.25
C VAL A 702 -10.81 33.85 14.46
N ASP A 703 -9.93 34.85 14.58
CA ASP A 703 -10.34 36.24 14.81
C ASP A 703 -10.80 36.96 13.52
N LEU A 704 -10.40 36.49 12.33
CA LEU A 704 -10.87 37.02 11.04
C LEU A 704 -12.27 36.51 10.64
N ILE A 705 -12.78 35.48 11.33
CA ILE A 705 -14.06 34.83 11.06
C ILE A 705 -15.13 35.28 12.07
N LYS A 706 -14.76 36.02 13.14
CA LYS A 706 -15.69 36.69 14.05
C LYS A 706 -16.04 38.06 13.51
#